data_8dce42630583eb0bad127a3f7021d586
#
_entry.id   8dce42630583eb0bad127a3f7021d586
#
_cell.length_a   1.000
_cell.length_b   1.000
_cell.length_c   1.000
_cell.angle_alpha   90.00
_cell.angle_beta   90.00
_cell.angle_gamma   90.00
#
_symmetry.space_group_name_H-M   'P 1'
#
loop_
_entity.id
_entity.type
_entity.pdbx_description
1 polymer ?
#
loop_
_entity_poly.entity_id
_entity_poly.type
_entity_poly.pdbx_seq_one_letter_code
_entity_poly.pdbx_strand_id
1 'polypeptide(L)'
;MTLSKTRRFARFRFARSVLRALGLAAMLTLPIGWGAAFAQTHGVTLPDAATAPASPDAALAQALFALDAPPTLTRQDGPVPAWRVDQGAAPVGLIGSTWELAGSTGYSGRPLDVLVAVAPDGRIAGAKLMRHNEPVLTLGLSDADIAAYVDGFAGYDTANPPGDGASDGAGLPDVISRATVSTGVIRDGILRTARILGGAQGAGGGGIDRVAYAPADWAALESMGALAHTRVTMAEAAAALPEARPPITPSDAPWLELWTGLIDTPTVGRNLVGQAELTALTGQLGPGQALLAVLSRGNQSHRGTDWRRAGQFDRIEITQGATRLIPRAEDYTQLSGLPIEGAPEFKERSVFRINADPAEGGIDASQPFTVTVITGRNDATLPVSAEVILPQAFRMADPAPEAPLWQQFWWQKRHQVVVVGVMLGILGLILFAQEWLVRKPALWRQVRLAYLALTLVVLGWGLGAQLSVVQVIAFLHSLLAGFQWETFLIAPLIFVLWSAVALGMLFWGRGVFCGWLCPFGALQELTNQIGRKLGIPQFTLPWGLHERLWVIKYTLFVGLVALSFYSMERALIMAEVEPFKTAISMRFMRAWPFILYVVVLLGAGLFIERFYCRYVCPLGAGLALPAKLKVFDWLKRRPQCGRECRLCETKCPVGAIDPLGRINANECVLCLRCQTIMNDDNTCPVLKRRSRGGPAGGGGGFNAPPIPPVPGSPAPVSGAQHPASVHAAGAPAEPATRSAAPPPAFLSQQVTS
;
A
#
# COMPACT_ATOMS: atom_id res chain seq x y z
N MET A 1 -11.06 -52.53 -52.60
CA MET A 1 -11.66 -51.18 -52.32
C MET A 1 -11.41 -50.67 -50.86
N THR A 2 -10.56 -51.33 -50.08
CA THR A 2 -10.38 -51.04 -48.63
C THR A 2 -9.07 -50.26 -48.29
N LEU A 3 -8.10 -50.16 -49.19
CA LEU A 3 -6.81 -49.49 -48.97
C LEU A 3 -6.81 -47.98 -49.25
N SER A 4 -7.83 -47.44 -49.92
CA SER A 4 -7.93 -45.99 -50.24
C SER A 4 -8.53 -45.13 -49.12
N LYS A 5 -9.38 -45.71 -48.29
CA LYS A 5 -10.03 -45.00 -47.16
C LYS A 5 -9.07 -44.73 -45.98
N THR A 6 -8.13 -45.63 -45.71
CA THR A 6 -7.13 -45.47 -44.62
C THR A 6 -6.09 -44.40 -44.90
N ARG A 7 -5.66 -44.18 -46.17
CA ARG A 7 -4.70 -43.14 -46.55
C ARG A 7 -5.34 -41.73 -46.52
N ARG A 8 -6.63 -41.58 -46.83
CA ARG A 8 -7.35 -40.27 -46.69
C ARG A 8 -7.52 -39.89 -45.23
N PHE A 9 -7.83 -40.84 -44.37
CA PHE A 9 -7.98 -40.58 -42.92
C PHE A 9 -6.65 -40.19 -42.27
N ALA A 10 -5.51 -40.79 -42.66
CA ALA A 10 -4.18 -40.44 -42.16
C ALA A 10 -3.74 -39.04 -42.59
N ARG A 11 -3.95 -38.65 -43.85
CA ARG A 11 -3.65 -37.26 -44.34
C ARG A 11 -4.53 -36.20 -43.70
N PHE A 12 -5.79 -36.49 -43.42
CA PHE A 12 -6.67 -35.53 -42.71
C PHE A 12 -6.28 -35.39 -41.25
N ARG A 13 -5.78 -36.41 -40.59
CA ARG A 13 -5.26 -36.36 -39.21
C ARG A 13 -3.94 -35.61 -39.15
N PHE A 14 -3.04 -35.75 -40.12
CA PHE A 14 -1.76 -35.06 -40.18
C PHE A 14 -1.94 -33.54 -40.45
N ALA A 15 -2.77 -33.17 -41.41
CA ALA A 15 -3.08 -31.75 -41.70
C ALA A 15 -3.76 -31.05 -40.53
N ARG A 16 -4.66 -31.74 -39.81
CA ARG A 16 -5.26 -31.23 -38.56
C ARG A 16 -4.25 -31.08 -37.43
N SER A 17 -3.23 -31.93 -37.34
CA SER A 17 -2.16 -31.85 -36.32
C SER A 17 -1.20 -30.68 -36.60
N VAL A 18 -0.87 -30.43 -37.86
CA VAL A 18 -0.01 -29.31 -38.29
C VAL A 18 -0.72 -27.96 -38.08
N LEU A 19 -2.01 -27.85 -38.44
CA LEU A 19 -2.82 -26.66 -38.17
C LEU A 19 -2.97 -26.39 -36.67
N ARG A 20 -2.97 -27.43 -35.84
CA ARG A 20 -3.04 -27.32 -34.38
C ARG A 20 -1.71 -26.90 -33.75
N ALA A 21 -0.58 -27.38 -34.29
CA ALA A 21 0.76 -26.94 -33.85
C ALA A 21 1.04 -25.48 -34.25
N LEU A 22 0.60 -25.06 -35.45
CA LEU A 22 0.67 -23.68 -35.91
C LEU A 22 -0.23 -22.75 -35.11
N GLY A 23 -1.45 -23.18 -34.76
CA GLY A 23 -2.34 -22.42 -33.87
C GLY A 23 -1.80 -22.28 -32.44
N LEU A 24 -1.12 -23.30 -31.90
CA LEU A 24 -0.50 -23.25 -30.58
C LEU A 24 0.76 -22.36 -30.60
N ALA A 25 1.56 -22.41 -31.67
CA ALA A 25 2.71 -21.53 -31.86
C ALA A 25 2.26 -20.06 -32.02
N ALA A 26 1.19 -19.81 -32.78
CA ALA A 26 0.59 -18.48 -32.91
C ALA A 26 0.04 -17.94 -31.57
N MET A 27 -0.58 -18.82 -30.74
CA MET A 27 -1.02 -18.44 -29.38
C MET A 27 0.13 -18.06 -28.43
N LEU A 28 1.30 -18.67 -28.59
CA LEU A 28 2.50 -18.40 -27.78
C LEU A 28 3.28 -17.18 -28.27
N THR A 29 3.19 -16.84 -29.55
CA THR A 29 3.94 -15.71 -30.13
C THR A 29 3.16 -14.41 -30.19
N LEU A 30 1.82 -14.46 -30.24
CA LEU A 30 0.96 -13.27 -30.28
C LEU A 30 1.19 -12.29 -29.09
N PRO A 31 1.29 -12.72 -27.84
CA PRO A 31 1.56 -11.78 -26.75
C PRO A 31 2.97 -11.18 -26.79
N ILE A 32 3.95 -11.91 -27.35
CA ILE A 32 5.37 -11.47 -27.37
C ILE A 32 5.60 -10.35 -28.39
N GLY A 33 5.02 -10.48 -29.58
CA GLY A 33 5.16 -9.46 -30.65
C GLY A 33 4.39 -8.19 -30.36
N TRP A 34 3.30 -8.27 -29.61
CA TRP A 34 2.43 -7.13 -29.32
C TRP A 34 2.85 -6.35 -28.09
N GLY A 35 3.46 -7.01 -27.10
CA GLY A 35 4.06 -6.34 -25.95
C GLY A 35 5.22 -5.42 -26.38
N ALA A 36 6.01 -5.83 -27.35
CA ALA A 36 7.12 -5.02 -27.88
C ALA A 36 6.64 -3.75 -28.62
N ALA A 37 5.52 -3.81 -29.32
CA ALA A 37 4.94 -2.63 -30.00
C ALA A 37 4.34 -1.61 -29.02
N PHE A 38 3.82 -2.07 -27.86
CA PHE A 38 3.28 -1.17 -26.83
C PHE A 38 4.37 -0.50 -25.99
N ALA A 39 5.51 -1.16 -25.77
CA ALA A 39 6.63 -0.60 -25.01
C ALA A 39 7.28 0.61 -25.71
N GLN A 40 7.11 0.76 -27.02
CA GLN A 40 7.66 1.88 -27.79
C GLN A 40 6.83 3.18 -27.70
N THR A 41 5.60 3.12 -27.21
CA THR A 41 4.73 4.30 -27.11
C THR A 41 4.76 4.98 -25.74
N HIS A 42 5.34 4.35 -24.74
CA HIS A 42 5.43 4.89 -23.38
C HIS A 42 6.89 5.25 -23.08
N GLY A 43 7.24 6.52 -23.32
CA GLY A 43 8.58 7.08 -23.15
C GLY A 43 9.13 7.17 -21.73
N VAL A 44 8.70 6.27 -20.83
CA VAL A 44 9.26 6.17 -19.48
C VAL A 44 10.43 5.18 -19.52
N THR A 45 11.63 5.68 -19.77
CA THR A 45 12.86 4.95 -19.54
C THR A 45 13.04 4.75 -18.05
N LEU A 46 12.89 3.50 -17.58
CA LEU A 46 13.20 3.12 -16.21
C LEU A 46 14.72 2.97 -16.09
N PRO A 47 15.39 3.81 -15.30
CA PRO A 47 16.78 3.53 -14.95
C PRO A 47 16.81 2.31 -14.02
N ASP A 48 17.79 1.44 -14.24
CA ASP A 48 18.11 0.35 -13.32
C ASP A 48 18.30 0.89 -11.90
N ALA A 49 17.62 0.25 -10.93
CA ALA A 49 17.90 0.27 -9.50
C ALA A 49 18.52 1.54 -8.89
N ALA A 50 18.23 2.72 -9.39
CA ALA A 50 18.68 3.94 -8.76
C ALA A 50 17.83 4.20 -7.50
N THR A 51 18.44 4.05 -6.35
CA THR A 51 17.90 4.42 -5.05
C THR A 51 17.85 5.95 -4.86
N ALA A 52 18.40 6.72 -5.79
CA ALA A 52 18.38 8.18 -5.75
C ALA A 52 16.97 8.73 -6.05
N PRO A 53 16.50 9.74 -5.29
CA PRO A 53 15.26 10.45 -5.56
C PRO A 53 15.30 11.16 -6.93
N ALA A 54 14.13 11.38 -7.52
CA ALA A 54 14.02 12.15 -8.75
C ALA A 54 14.45 13.60 -8.50
N SER A 55 15.15 14.19 -9.46
CA SER A 55 15.56 15.61 -9.41
C SER A 55 14.83 16.42 -10.47
N PRO A 56 14.34 17.64 -10.15
CA PRO A 56 13.75 18.54 -11.13
C PRO A 56 14.84 19.18 -11.99
N ASP A 57 14.50 19.47 -13.26
CA ASP A 57 15.23 20.42 -14.08
C ASP A 57 14.52 21.79 -14.08
N ALA A 58 15.17 22.82 -14.63
CA ALA A 58 14.63 24.17 -14.66
C ALA A 58 13.34 24.26 -15.51
N ALA A 59 13.21 23.46 -16.57
CA ALA A 59 12.02 23.44 -17.41
C ALA A 59 10.81 22.82 -16.67
N LEU A 60 11.03 21.75 -15.93
CA LEU A 60 10.01 21.15 -15.11
C LEU A 60 9.57 22.07 -13.96
N ALA A 61 10.52 22.71 -13.29
CA ALA A 61 10.21 23.67 -12.23
C ALA A 61 9.42 24.87 -12.78
N GLN A 62 9.79 25.38 -13.96
CA GLN A 62 9.03 26.41 -14.65
C GLN A 62 7.59 25.99 -14.92
N ALA A 63 7.37 24.75 -15.38
CA ALA A 63 6.04 24.22 -15.66
C ALA A 63 5.22 24.01 -14.38
N LEU A 64 5.82 23.49 -13.29
CA LEU A 64 5.12 23.21 -12.02
C LEU A 64 4.65 24.49 -11.33
N PHE A 65 5.40 25.57 -11.42
CA PHE A 65 5.03 26.87 -10.83
C PHE A 65 4.39 27.84 -11.84
N ALA A 66 4.17 27.41 -13.09
CA ALA A 66 3.61 28.23 -14.17
C ALA A 66 4.35 29.56 -14.36
N LEU A 67 5.70 29.54 -14.39
CA LEU A 67 6.54 30.74 -14.50
C LEU A 67 6.80 31.13 -15.96
N ASP A 68 6.94 32.42 -16.22
CA ASP A 68 7.25 32.95 -17.56
C ASP A 68 8.69 32.68 -18.01
N ALA A 69 9.63 32.52 -17.05
CA ALA A 69 11.04 32.29 -17.33
C ALA A 69 11.58 31.11 -16.45
N PRO A 70 12.62 30.40 -16.92
CA PRO A 70 13.21 29.31 -16.15
C PRO A 70 13.82 29.82 -14.84
N PRO A 71 13.45 29.17 -13.70
CA PRO A 71 13.94 29.53 -12.38
C PRO A 71 15.33 28.95 -12.10
N THR A 72 15.99 29.48 -11.05
CA THR A 72 17.19 28.87 -10.47
C THR A 72 16.80 27.84 -9.44
N LEU A 73 17.44 26.66 -9.49
CA LEU A 73 17.22 25.56 -8.55
C LEU A 73 18.44 25.39 -7.64
N THR A 74 18.22 25.41 -6.35
CA THR A 74 19.26 25.17 -5.35
C THR A 74 18.85 24.00 -4.47
N ARG A 75 19.66 22.93 -4.43
CA ARG A 75 19.43 21.80 -3.55
C ARG A 75 19.72 22.19 -2.11
N GLN A 76 18.79 21.90 -1.20
CA GLN A 76 18.92 22.03 0.24
C GLN A 76 18.98 20.62 0.86
N ASP A 77 20.12 20.29 1.49
CA ASP A 77 20.35 19.01 2.16
C ASP A 77 20.22 19.19 3.69
N GLY A 78 19.08 19.69 4.14
CA GLY A 78 18.76 19.91 5.56
C GLY A 78 17.85 18.80 6.13
N PRO A 79 17.20 19.04 7.29
CA PRO A 79 16.21 18.14 7.87
C PRO A 79 15.05 17.81 6.92
N VAL A 80 14.75 18.73 6.02
CA VAL A 80 13.79 18.59 4.93
C VAL A 80 14.52 18.74 3.60
N PRO A 81 14.99 17.63 3.00
CA PRO A 81 15.70 17.69 1.73
C PRO A 81 14.76 18.13 0.60
N ALA A 82 15.06 19.26 -0.04
CA ALA A 82 14.23 19.86 -1.07
C ALA A 82 15.06 20.67 -2.08
N TRP A 83 14.46 21.03 -3.19
CA TRP A 83 15.00 22.02 -4.13
C TRP A 83 14.28 23.35 -3.91
N ARG A 84 15.04 24.38 -3.53
CA ARG A 84 14.56 25.75 -3.49
C ARG A 84 14.49 26.27 -4.92
N VAL A 85 13.39 26.93 -5.24
CA VAL A 85 13.10 27.50 -6.55
C VAL A 85 13.07 29.02 -6.41
N ASP A 86 13.97 29.72 -7.09
CA ASP A 86 14.08 31.17 -7.06
C ASP A 86 13.93 31.76 -8.47
N GLN A 87 13.16 32.84 -8.59
CA GLN A 87 13.06 33.63 -9.81
C GLN A 87 13.74 34.99 -9.61
N GLY A 88 14.99 35.10 -10.05
CA GLY A 88 15.84 36.23 -9.69
C GLY A 88 16.20 36.21 -8.22
N ALA A 89 15.80 37.25 -7.46
CA ALA A 89 15.98 37.34 -6.03
C ALA A 89 14.77 36.91 -5.20
N ALA A 90 13.66 36.59 -5.86
CA ALA A 90 12.41 36.22 -5.19
C ALA A 90 12.26 34.70 -5.04
N PRO A 91 12.01 34.15 -3.82
CA PRO A 91 11.71 32.75 -3.62
C PRO A 91 10.32 32.45 -4.17
N VAL A 92 10.22 31.41 -5.01
CA VAL A 92 8.97 30.96 -5.64
C VAL A 92 8.35 29.80 -4.86
N GLY A 93 9.19 28.95 -4.24
CA GLY A 93 8.73 27.83 -3.46
C GLY A 93 9.76 26.71 -3.34
N LEU A 94 9.29 25.53 -2.90
CA LEU A 94 10.10 24.32 -2.76
C LEU A 94 9.55 23.19 -3.62
N ILE A 95 10.47 22.34 -4.12
CA ILE A 95 10.12 21.07 -4.77
C ILE A 95 10.73 19.92 -3.96
N GLY A 96 9.93 18.91 -3.65
CA GLY A 96 10.38 17.70 -2.96
C GLY A 96 9.93 16.43 -3.63
N SER A 97 10.69 15.36 -3.40
CA SER A 97 10.38 14.00 -3.86
C SER A 97 9.54 13.25 -2.83
N THR A 98 8.45 12.63 -3.25
CA THR A 98 7.63 11.80 -2.34
C THR A 98 8.36 10.56 -1.87
N TRP A 99 9.30 10.05 -2.67
CA TRP A 99 10.16 8.95 -2.26
C TRP A 99 11.10 9.36 -1.13
N GLU A 100 11.71 10.52 -1.23
CA GLU A 100 12.68 11.01 -0.25
C GLU A 100 12.03 11.48 1.06
N LEU A 101 10.93 12.23 0.97
CA LEU A 101 10.25 12.83 2.12
C LEU A 101 9.19 11.95 2.77
N ALA A 102 8.40 11.24 1.97
CA ALA A 102 7.30 10.42 2.47
C ALA A 102 7.57 8.90 2.41
N GLY A 103 8.70 8.46 1.83
CA GLY A 103 9.02 7.04 1.65
C GLY A 103 8.01 6.30 0.78
N SER A 104 7.40 6.96 -0.21
CA SER A 104 6.28 6.43 -1.00
C SER A 104 6.67 5.18 -1.76
N THR A 105 6.07 4.05 -1.37
CA THR A 105 6.30 2.73 -1.97
C THR A 105 5.01 2.21 -2.57
N GLY A 106 5.05 1.82 -3.85
CA GLY A 106 3.91 1.27 -4.54
C GLY A 106 3.57 -0.16 -4.15
N TYR A 107 2.47 -0.69 -4.67
CA TYR A 107 2.03 -2.08 -4.47
C TYR A 107 3.06 -3.11 -4.99
N SER A 108 3.90 -2.71 -5.93
CA SER A 108 5.03 -3.51 -6.43
C SER A 108 6.18 -3.67 -5.41
N GLY A 109 6.13 -2.98 -4.26
CA GLY A 109 7.20 -2.92 -3.26
C GLY A 109 8.39 -2.05 -3.72
N ARG A 110 8.24 -1.26 -4.79
CA ARG A 110 9.28 -0.37 -5.33
C ARG A 110 8.92 1.10 -5.15
N PRO A 111 9.91 2.00 -5.20
CA PRO A 111 9.69 3.44 -5.11
C PRO A 111 8.65 3.93 -6.10
N LEU A 112 7.73 4.75 -5.61
CA LEU A 112 6.78 5.52 -6.38
C LEU A 112 7.13 6.98 -6.11
N ASP A 113 7.69 7.68 -7.10
CA ASP A 113 8.29 8.98 -6.91
C ASP A 113 7.57 10.06 -7.71
N VAL A 114 7.01 11.02 -6.99
CA VAL A 114 6.33 12.20 -7.52
C VAL A 114 7.09 13.43 -7.03
N LEU A 115 7.45 14.33 -7.91
CA LEU A 115 7.91 15.65 -7.52
C LEU A 115 6.71 16.54 -7.21
N VAL A 116 6.71 17.13 -6.02
CA VAL A 116 5.64 18.02 -5.53
C VAL A 116 6.22 19.41 -5.33
N ALA A 117 5.63 20.39 -6.01
CA ALA A 117 5.96 21.79 -5.89
C ALA A 117 4.98 22.47 -4.94
N VAL A 118 5.50 23.19 -3.96
CA VAL A 118 4.71 23.92 -2.95
C VAL A 118 5.13 25.38 -2.94
N ALA A 119 4.16 26.27 -3.07
CA ALA A 119 4.35 27.70 -3.02
C ALA A 119 4.56 28.20 -1.55
N PRO A 120 5.08 29.41 -1.33
CA PRO A 120 5.34 29.93 0.01
C PRO A 120 4.09 30.02 0.91
N ASP A 121 2.90 30.11 0.33
CA ASP A 121 1.62 30.10 1.03
C ASP A 121 1.12 28.71 1.46
N GLY A 122 1.90 27.63 1.17
CA GLY A 122 1.58 26.25 1.52
C GLY A 122 0.65 25.55 0.53
N ARG A 123 0.30 26.20 -0.59
CA ARG A 123 -0.50 25.58 -1.66
C ARG A 123 0.38 24.72 -2.57
N ILE A 124 -0.19 23.62 -3.02
CA ILE A 124 0.46 22.80 -4.04
C ILE A 124 0.42 23.58 -5.37
N ALA A 125 1.58 24.04 -5.84
CA ALA A 125 1.68 24.71 -7.13
C ALA A 125 1.51 23.72 -8.30
N GLY A 126 2.04 22.50 -8.15
CA GLY A 126 1.92 21.43 -9.11
C GLY A 126 2.58 20.16 -8.64
N ALA A 127 2.32 19.05 -9.33
CA ALA A 127 2.97 17.79 -9.06
C ALA A 127 3.27 17.03 -10.36
N LYS A 128 4.32 16.19 -10.38
CA LYS A 128 4.69 15.38 -11.55
C LYS A 128 5.14 14.00 -11.13
N LEU A 129 4.50 12.98 -11.69
CA LEU A 129 4.94 11.60 -11.51
C LEU A 129 6.21 11.37 -12.34
N MET A 130 7.31 11.07 -11.66
CA MET A 130 8.62 10.88 -12.28
C MET A 130 8.96 9.43 -12.47
N ARG A 131 8.57 8.57 -11.50
CA ARG A 131 8.97 7.17 -11.51
C ARG A 131 7.94 6.29 -10.79
N HIS A 132 7.60 5.17 -11.41
CA HIS A 132 6.80 4.11 -10.79
C HIS A 132 7.09 2.75 -11.41
N ASN A 133 6.79 1.68 -10.69
CA ASN A 133 6.83 0.30 -11.17
C ASN A 133 5.48 -0.40 -10.94
N GLU A 134 4.39 0.38 -10.98
CA GLU A 134 3.05 -0.11 -10.70
C GLU A 134 2.42 -0.80 -11.92
N PRO A 135 2.10 -2.11 -11.82
CA PRO A 135 1.53 -2.86 -12.94
C PRO A 135 0.21 -2.29 -13.44
N VAL A 136 -0.59 -1.74 -12.53
CA VAL A 136 -1.91 -1.19 -12.85
C VAL A 136 -1.78 0.14 -13.57
N LEU A 137 -0.82 0.96 -13.19
CA LEU A 137 -0.55 2.23 -13.89
C LEU A 137 0.03 1.97 -15.27
N THR A 138 1.01 1.05 -15.39
CA THR A 138 1.67 0.75 -16.68
C THR A 138 0.73 0.12 -17.72
N LEU A 139 -0.20 -0.74 -17.27
CA LEU A 139 -1.01 -1.55 -18.18
C LEU A 139 -2.52 -1.26 -18.10
N GLY A 140 -2.95 -0.35 -17.21
CA GLY A 140 -4.36 -0.12 -16.89
C GLY A 140 -4.91 1.25 -17.14
N LEU A 141 -4.05 2.25 -17.17
CA LEU A 141 -4.39 3.66 -17.40
C LEU A 141 -3.55 4.20 -18.54
N SER A 142 -4.03 5.26 -19.20
CA SER A 142 -3.19 6.02 -20.13
C SER A 142 -2.31 6.98 -19.33
N ASP A 143 -1.17 7.39 -19.90
CA ASP A 143 -0.30 8.40 -19.27
C ASP A 143 -1.04 9.73 -19.09
N ALA A 144 -2.00 10.04 -20.00
CA ALA A 144 -2.86 11.21 -19.88
C ALA A 144 -3.81 11.13 -18.65
N ASP A 145 -4.38 9.96 -18.35
CA ASP A 145 -5.25 9.79 -17.18
C ASP A 145 -4.45 9.94 -15.87
N ILE A 146 -3.21 9.43 -15.85
CA ILE A 146 -2.31 9.55 -14.70
C ILE A 146 -1.87 11.00 -14.52
N ALA A 147 -1.48 11.67 -15.60
CA ALA A 147 -1.10 13.08 -15.58
C ALA A 147 -2.26 13.94 -15.08
N ALA A 148 -3.45 13.79 -15.65
CA ALA A 148 -4.65 14.51 -15.21
C ALA A 148 -4.98 14.28 -13.73
N TYR A 149 -4.77 13.06 -13.22
CA TYR A 149 -4.95 12.77 -11.80
C TYR A 149 -3.93 13.53 -10.93
N VAL A 150 -2.67 13.54 -11.32
CA VAL A 150 -1.59 14.22 -10.56
C VAL A 150 -1.73 15.73 -10.67
N ASP A 151 -2.08 16.26 -11.85
CA ASP A 151 -2.32 17.68 -12.09
C ASP A 151 -3.52 18.21 -11.27
N GLY A 152 -4.49 17.35 -10.95
CA GLY A 152 -5.66 17.69 -10.13
C GLY A 152 -5.35 18.08 -8.68
N PHE A 153 -4.12 17.92 -8.21
CA PHE A 153 -3.70 18.39 -6.87
C PHE A 153 -3.26 19.85 -6.85
N ALA A 154 -3.06 20.49 -8.02
CA ALA A 154 -2.65 21.89 -8.09
C ALA A 154 -3.71 22.81 -7.46
N GLY A 155 -3.26 23.80 -6.70
CA GLY A 155 -4.11 24.73 -5.98
C GLY A 155 -4.64 24.25 -4.63
N TYR A 156 -4.42 22.97 -4.26
CA TYR A 156 -4.87 22.45 -2.97
C TYR A 156 -4.08 23.07 -1.81
N ASP A 157 -4.81 23.63 -0.84
CA ASP A 157 -4.24 24.22 0.37
C ASP A 157 -4.07 23.14 1.44
N THR A 158 -2.83 22.80 1.77
CA THR A 158 -2.51 21.78 2.76
C THR A 158 -2.61 22.26 4.20
N ALA A 159 -2.55 23.58 4.40
CA ALA A 159 -2.68 24.21 5.73
C ALA A 159 -4.15 24.33 6.14
N ASN A 160 -5.03 24.59 5.17
CA ASN A 160 -6.48 24.75 5.40
C ASN A 160 -7.27 23.80 4.48
N PRO A 161 -7.28 22.48 4.76
CA PRO A 161 -8.02 21.54 3.94
C PRO A 161 -9.53 21.89 3.98
N PRO A 162 -10.21 21.93 2.82
CA PRO A 162 -11.66 22.18 2.80
C PRO A 162 -12.37 21.12 3.63
N GLY A 163 -13.23 21.55 4.57
CA GLY A 163 -14.00 20.63 5.42
C GLY A 163 -14.90 19.70 4.59
N ASP A 164 -15.32 18.57 5.16
CA ASP A 164 -16.11 17.50 4.53
C ASP A 164 -17.45 17.93 3.86
N GLY A 165 -17.76 19.21 3.82
CA GLY A 165 -18.99 19.79 3.26
C GLY A 165 -18.80 20.84 2.16
N ALA A 166 -17.58 21.13 1.72
CA ALA A 166 -17.33 22.13 0.68
C ALA A 166 -17.65 21.58 -0.71
N SER A 167 -18.74 22.04 -1.28
CA SER A 167 -19.26 21.62 -2.60
C SER A 167 -18.66 22.36 -3.81
N ASP A 168 -17.69 23.24 -3.62
CA ASP A 168 -17.17 24.09 -4.71
C ASP A 168 -15.70 23.76 -5.02
N GLY A 169 -15.51 22.95 -6.07
CA GLY A 169 -14.37 22.96 -7.00
C GLY A 169 -12.92 22.75 -6.52
N ALA A 170 -12.66 22.83 -5.22
CA ALA A 170 -11.33 22.71 -4.59
C ALA A 170 -11.11 21.34 -3.91
N GLY A 171 -11.89 20.32 -4.29
CA GLY A 171 -11.76 18.97 -3.76
C GLY A 171 -10.56 18.24 -4.33
N LEU A 172 -9.96 17.37 -3.52
CA LEU A 172 -8.94 16.43 -4.00
C LEU A 172 -9.49 15.55 -5.13
N PRO A 173 -8.68 15.22 -6.14
CA PRO A 173 -9.11 14.36 -7.24
C PRO A 173 -9.55 12.99 -6.71
N ASP A 174 -10.66 12.48 -7.24
CA ASP A 174 -11.17 11.16 -6.91
C ASP A 174 -10.20 10.06 -7.30
N VAL A 175 -10.05 9.07 -6.44
CA VAL A 175 -9.21 7.91 -6.71
C VAL A 175 -9.70 7.17 -7.95
N ILE A 176 -8.82 6.95 -8.94
CA ILE A 176 -9.21 6.33 -10.21
C ILE A 176 -9.70 4.90 -9.97
N SER A 177 -10.94 4.64 -10.35
CA SER A 177 -11.52 3.30 -10.35
C SER A 177 -10.62 2.35 -11.14
N ARG A 178 -10.32 1.16 -10.61
CA ARG A 178 -9.40 0.14 -11.16
C ARG A 178 -7.91 0.34 -10.84
N ALA A 179 -7.47 1.51 -10.38
CA ALA A 179 -6.12 1.79 -9.91
C ALA A 179 -6.10 2.33 -8.47
N THR A 180 -7.14 2.06 -7.69
CA THR A 180 -7.41 2.65 -6.37
C THR A 180 -6.24 2.58 -5.40
N VAL A 181 -5.46 1.50 -5.41
CA VAL A 181 -4.32 1.35 -4.49
C VAL A 181 -3.17 2.26 -4.92
N SER A 182 -2.77 2.18 -6.19
CA SER A 182 -1.63 2.98 -6.69
C SER A 182 -1.94 4.47 -6.69
N THR A 183 -3.16 4.89 -7.06
CA THR A 183 -3.58 6.29 -6.98
C THR A 183 -3.77 6.77 -5.54
N GLY A 184 -4.16 5.89 -4.62
CA GLY A 184 -4.19 6.18 -3.18
C GLY A 184 -2.80 6.43 -2.61
N VAL A 185 -1.79 5.66 -3.00
CA VAL A 185 -0.38 5.87 -2.61
C VAL A 185 0.16 7.18 -3.19
N ILE A 186 -0.15 7.50 -4.45
CA ILE A 186 0.21 8.79 -5.06
C ILE A 186 -0.38 9.95 -4.25
N ARG A 187 -1.68 9.90 -3.94
CA ARG A 187 -2.37 10.92 -3.13
C ARG A 187 -1.72 11.11 -1.77
N ASP A 188 -1.52 10.03 -1.02
CA ASP A 188 -0.90 10.07 0.30
C ASP A 188 0.51 10.64 0.23
N GLY A 189 1.33 10.20 -0.72
CA GLY A 189 2.68 10.71 -0.96
C GLY A 189 2.70 12.22 -1.27
N ILE A 190 1.84 12.69 -2.17
CA ILE A 190 1.73 14.12 -2.52
C ILE A 190 1.34 14.95 -1.29
N LEU A 191 0.29 14.55 -0.57
CA LEU A 191 -0.21 15.32 0.57
C LEU A 191 0.79 15.37 1.74
N ARG A 192 1.45 14.24 2.05
CA ARG A 192 2.50 14.23 3.08
C ARG A 192 3.68 15.10 2.70
N THR A 193 4.18 14.95 1.48
CA THR A 193 5.30 15.77 0.98
C THR A 193 4.94 17.24 0.99
N ALA A 194 3.74 17.61 0.54
CA ALA A 194 3.30 18.99 0.52
C ALA A 194 3.20 19.61 1.93
N ARG A 195 2.72 18.86 2.94
CA ARG A 195 2.70 19.32 4.34
C ARG A 195 4.11 19.51 4.90
N ILE A 196 5.05 18.57 4.62
CA ILE A 196 6.43 18.68 5.05
C ILE A 196 7.09 19.93 4.44
N LEU A 197 6.91 20.15 3.13
CA LEU A 197 7.46 21.31 2.43
C LEU A 197 6.80 22.63 2.88
N GLY A 198 5.47 22.64 3.07
CA GLY A 198 4.74 23.81 3.58
C GLY A 198 5.19 24.18 4.99
N GLY A 199 5.39 23.19 5.86
CA GLY A 199 5.95 23.41 7.19
C GLY A 199 7.37 23.98 7.15
N ALA A 200 8.21 23.50 6.23
CA ALA A 200 9.57 24.01 6.04
C ALA A 200 9.62 25.45 5.50
N GLN A 201 8.58 25.91 4.81
CA GLN A 201 8.44 27.28 4.32
C GLN A 201 7.77 28.24 5.32
N GLY A 202 7.42 27.75 6.51
CA GLY A 202 6.68 28.55 7.49
C GLY A 202 5.23 28.85 7.08
N ALA A 203 4.73 28.23 6.02
CA ALA A 203 3.35 28.40 5.56
C ALA A 203 2.32 27.90 6.58
N GLY A 204 2.77 27.11 7.56
CA GLY A 204 2.00 26.71 8.74
C GLY A 204 2.25 27.60 9.98
N GLY A 205 2.96 28.74 9.83
CA GLY A 205 3.17 29.73 10.89
C GLY A 205 3.66 29.15 12.22
N GLY A 206 4.69 28.27 12.20
CA GLY A 206 5.34 27.81 13.43
C GLY A 206 4.40 27.22 14.48
N GLY A 207 3.37 26.49 14.11
CA GLY A 207 2.45 25.87 15.07
C GLY A 207 1.52 26.85 15.82
N ILE A 208 1.43 28.12 15.38
CA ILE A 208 0.52 29.14 15.96
C ILE A 208 -0.86 28.98 15.36
N ASP A 209 -1.88 28.86 16.20
CA ASP A 209 -3.29 28.88 15.76
C ASP A 209 -3.72 30.31 15.43
N ARG A 210 -3.89 30.59 14.14
CA ARG A 210 -4.38 31.87 13.61
C ARG A 210 -5.86 31.86 13.25
N VAL A 211 -6.60 30.81 13.65
CA VAL A 211 -8.00 30.63 13.27
C VAL A 211 -8.95 30.72 14.46
N ALA A 212 -8.63 30.06 15.56
CA ALA A 212 -9.52 29.99 16.72
C ALA A 212 -9.64 31.33 17.43
N TYR A 213 -10.89 31.76 17.68
CA TYR A 213 -11.20 32.95 18.42
C TYR A 213 -12.15 32.67 19.60
N ALA A 214 -11.79 33.17 20.78
CA ALA A 214 -12.63 33.17 21.94
C ALA A 214 -12.62 34.59 22.56
N PRO A 215 -13.79 35.15 23.00
CA PRO A 215 -13.81 36.40 23.75
C PRO A 215 -13.08 36.26 25.09
N ALA A 216 -12.22 37.20 25.40
CA ALA A 216 -11.43 37.23 26.64
C ALA A 216 -11.20 38.67 27.08
N ASP A 217 -11.25 38.93 28.38
CA ASP A 217 -10.83 40.17 29.01
C ASP A 217 -9.30 40.12 29.33
N TRP A 218 -8.79 41.20 29.89
CA TRP A 218 -7.36 41.29 30.24
C TRP A 218 -6.94 40.19 31.25
N ALA A 219 -7.72 39.98 32.29
CA ALA A 219 -7.43 39.00 33.33
C ALA A 219 -7.41 37.55 32.76
N ALA A 220 -8.32 37.26 31.82
CA ALA A 220 -8.35 35.99 31.14
C ALA A 220 -7.09 35.78 30.27
N LEU A 221 -6.64 36.79 29.51
CA LEU A 221 -5.40 36.70 28.72
C LEU A 221 -4.17 36.48 29.60
N GLU A 222 -4.08 37.20 30.75
CA GLU A 222 -3.01 36.96 31.70
C GLU A 222 -3.05 35.55 32.30
N SER A 223 -4.24 35.10 32.73
CA SER A 223 -4.41 33.76 33.31
C SER A 223 -4.12 32.64 32.33
N MET A 224 -4.35 32.83 31.03
CA MET A 224 -3.96 31.90 29.96
C MET A 224 -2.45 31.90 29.68
N GLY A 225 -1.70 32.86 30.23
CA GLY A 225 -0.26 33.03 29.93
C GLY A 225 -0.01 33.62 28.53
N ALA A 226 -1.02 34.26 27.92
CA ALA A 226 -0.91 34.88 26.60
C ALA A 226 0.04 36.12 26.59
N LEU A 227 0.16 36.75 27.72
CA LEU A 227 1.02 37.92 27.97
C LEU A 227 2.01 37.61 29.09
N ALA A 228 3.28 37.56 28.77
CA ALA A 228 4.36 37.45 29.75
C ALA A 228 4.49 38.78 30.49
N HIS A 229 4.50 38.78 31.81
CA HIS A 229 4.55 39.95 32.65
C HIS A 229 5.80 39.96 33.52
N THR A 230 6.53 41.08 33.51
CA THR A 230 7.67 41.31 34.36
C THR A 230 7.63 42.70 34.92
N ARG A 231 7.89 42.86 36.24
CA ARG A 231 7.91 44.15 36.93
C ARG A 231 9.22 44.30 37.69
N VAL A 232 9.88 45.41 37.47
CA VAL A 232 11.03 45.88 38.27
C VAL A 232 10.64 47.18 38.93
N THR A 233 10.83 47.29 40.24
CA THR A 233 10.52 48.49 41.05
C THR A 233 11.71 49.46 41.05
N MET A 234 11.43 50.71 41.44
CA MET A 234 12.47 51.73 41.66
C MET A 234 13.46 51.28 42.75
N ALA A 235 12.97 50.55 43.78
CA ALA A 235 13.82 50.04 44.84
C ALA A 235 14.84 48.96 44.31
N GLU A 236 14.34 48.00 43.52
CA GLU A 236 15.17 46.99 42.88
C GLU A 236 16.14 47.61 41.87
N ALA A 237 15.70 48.63 41.09
CA ALA A 237 16.56 49.33 40.17
C ALA A 237 17.66 50.13 40.90
N ALA A 238 17.34 50.76 42.04
CA ALA A 238 18.31 51.47 42.87
C ALA A 238 19.38 50.53 43.44
N ALA A 239 18.96 49.32 43.85
CA ALA A 239 19.88 48.29 44.34
C ALA A 239 20.76 47.71 43.21
N ALA A 240 20.22 47.52 42.01
CA ALA A 240 20.94 46.99 40.83
C ALA A 240 21.88 48.03 40.19
N LEU A 241 21.58 49.33 40.33
CA LEU A 241 22.34 50.44 39.71
C LEU A 241 22.81 51.44 40.77
N PRO A 242 23.71 51.07 41.72
CA PRO A 242 24.17 51.98 42.78
C PRO A 242 24.95 53.11 42.23
N GLU A 243 25.57 53.01 41.08
CA GLU A 243 26.40 54.04 40.43
C GLU A 243 25.60 55.01 39.53
N ALA A 244 24.25 54.79 39.42
CA ALA A 244 23.39 55.61 38.58
C ALA A 244 23.45 57.10 39.03
N ARG A 245 23.61 58.00 38.06
CA ARG A 245 23.66 59.48 38.35
C ARG A 245 22.67 60.19 37.45
N PRO A 246 21.73 60.98 38.01
CA PRO A 246 21.43 61.17 39.45
C PRO A 246 20.96 59.85 40.11
N PRO A 247 21.13 59.67 41.43
CA PRO A 247 20.75 58.51 42.18
C PRO A 247 19.24 58.14 41.96
N ILE A 248 18.93 56.84 41.95
CA ILE A 248 17.56 56.35 41.87
C ILE A 248 16.97 56.38 43.28
N THR A 249 15.86 57.09 43.47
CA THR A 249 15.15 57.12 44.75
C THR A 249 14.39 55.82 44.91
N PRO A 250 14.66 54.98 45.93
CA PRO A 250 13.94 53.71 46.12
C PRO A 250 12.49 53.95 46.43
N SER A 251 11.60 53.20 45.75
CA SER A 251 10.13 53.20 46.00
C SER A 251 9.51 51.95 45.35
N ASP A 252 8.26 51.63 45.69
CA ASP A 252 7.49 50.55 45.10
C ASP A 252 6.94 50.89 43.71
N ALA A 253 7.13 52.13 43.24
CA ALA A 253 6.73 52.57 41.91
C ALA A 253 7.50 51.74 40.84
N PRO A 254 6.92 51.42 39.71
CA PRO A 254 7.57 50.66 38.67
C PRO A 254 8.69 51.46 38.01
N TRP A 255 9.91 50.93 38.03
CA TRP A 255 11.03 51.37 37.19
C TRP A 255 10.69 51.03 35.72
N LEU A 256 10.38 49.75 35.44
CA LEU A 256 9.77 49.25 34.22
C LEU A 256 8.82 48.12 34.59
N GLU A 257 7.62 48.18 34.10
CA GLU A 257 6.68 47.07 34.12
C GLU A 257 6.30 46.76 32.69
N LEU A 258 6.55 45.50 32.28
CA LEU A 258 6.55 45.04 30.89
C LEU A 258 5.56 43.88 30.72
N TRP A 259 4.71 43.96 29.68
CA TRP A 259 3.92 42.86 29.18
C TRP A 259 4.27 42.62 27.73
N THR A 260 4.49 41.38 27.37
CA THR A 260 4.83 41.00 26.00
C THR A 260 4.23 39.68 25.60
N GLY A 261 3.78 39.54 24.36
CA GLY A 261 3.14 38.33 23.83
C GLY A 261 2.89 38.39 22.34
N LEU A 262 2.64 37.23 21.76
CA LEU A 262 2.28 37.11 20.36
C LEU A 262 0.79 37.45 20.16
N ILE A 263 0.49 38.37 19.22
CA ILE A 263 -0.87 38.87 18.97
C ILE A 263 -1.44 38.43 17.61
N ASP A 264 -0.73 37.67 16.85
CA ASP A 264 -1.23 37.10 15.60
C ASP A 264 -2.17 35.89 15.79
N THR A 265 -2.30 35.38 17.02
CA THR A 265 -3.42 34.52 17.40
C THR A 265 -4.71 35.34 17.55
N PRO A 266 -5.83 34.97 16.89
CA PRO A 266 -7.06 35.79 16.93
C PRO A 266 -7.61 36.03 18.34
N THR A 267 -7.52 35.05 19.24
CA THR A 267 -7.96 35.21 20.63
C THR A 267 -7.16 36.29 21.37
N VAL A 268 -5.86 36.40 21.15
CA VAL A 268 -5.08 37.47 21.76
C VAL A 268 -5.25 38.79 21.01
N GLY A 269 -5.02 38.79 19.71
CA GLY A 269 -4.99 40.00 18.90
C GLY A 269 -6.36 40.73 18.84
N ARG A 270 -7.47 39.99 18.56
CA ARG A 270 -8.81 40.62 18.47
C ARG A 270 -9.27 41.22 19.78
N ASN A 271 -9.00 40.52 20.88
CA ASN A 271 -9.39 41.05 22.20
C ASN A 271 -8.47 42.22 22.61
N LEU A 272 -7.20 42.16 22.34
CA LEU A 272 -6.20 43.17 22.74
C LEU A 272 -6.30 44.46 21.91
N VAL A 273 -6.31 44.35 20.57
CA VAL A 273 -6.24 45.52 19.66
C VAL A 273 -7.51 45.76 18.84
N GLY A 274 -8.47 44.84 18.88
CA GLY A 274 -9.70 44.89 18.07
C GLY A 274 -9.51 44.30 16.67
N GLN A 275 -10.65 43.90 16.03
CA GLN A 275 -10.64 43.23 14.74
C GLN A 275 -10.04 44.06 13.61
N ALA A 276 -10.37 45.34 13.52
CA ALA A 276 -9.91 46.19 12.43
C ALA A 276 -8.40 46.43 12.47
N GLU A 277 -7.87 46.71 13.66
CA GLU A 277 -6.42 46.93 13.85
C GLU A 277 -5.65 45.63 13.62
N LEU A 278 -6.13 44.48 14.14
CA LEU A 278 -5.50 43.19 13.91
C LEU A 278 -5.48 42.87 12.41
N THR A 279 -6.55 43.08 11.66
CA THR A 279 -6.60 42.85 10.22
C THR A 279 -5.59 43.72 9.47
N ALA A 280 -5.43 44.99 9.86
CA ALA A 280 -4.46 45.91 9.30
C ALA A 280 -3.02 45.44 9.57
N LEU A 281 -2.74 44.95 10.78
CA LEU A 281 -1.43 44.46 11.18
C LEU A 281 -1.07 43.12 10.49
N THR A 282 -2.01 42.17 10.48
CA THR A 282 -1.79 40.87 9.84
C THR A 282 -1.68 40.97 8.32
N GLY A 283 -2.38 41.93 7.70
CA GLY A 283 -2.28 42.19 6.25
C GLY A 283 -0.89 42.72 5.83
N GLN A 284 -0.04 43.12 6.76
CA GLN A 284 1.32 43.54 6.49
C GLN A 284 2.38 42.47 6.77
N LEU A 285 1.97 41.29 7.27
CA LEU A 285 2.89 40.20 7.53
C LEU A 285 3.37 39.56 6.23
N GLY A 286 4.69 39.40 6.12
CA GLY A 286 5.31 38.53 5.14
C GLY A 286 5.29 37.04 5.59
N PRO A 287 5.65 36.13 4.68
CA PRO A 287 5.87 34.73 5.06
C PRO A 287 6.90 34.61 6.20
N GLY A 288 6.65 33.72 7.14
CA GLY A 288 7.58 33.50 8.27
C GLY A 288 7.64 34.63 9.30
N GLN A 289 6.75 35.61 9.26
CA GLN A 289 6.67 36.68 10.26
C GLN A 289 5.59 36.45 11.30
N ALA A 290 5.80 37.02 12.51
CA ALA A 290 4.84 37.02 13.59
C ALA A 290 4.72 38.43 14.20
N LEU A 291 3.60 38.69 14.91
CA LEU A 291 3.34 39.98 15.60
C LEU A 291 3.62 39.84 17.09
N LEU A 292 4.58 40.61 17.57
CA LEU A 292 4.95 40.71 18.98
C LEU A 292 4.44 42.03 19.57
N ALA A 293 3.54 41.98 20.54
CA ALA A 293 3.18 43.14 21.32
C ALA A 293 4.18 43.35 22.47
N VAL A 294 4.56 44.61 22.69
CA VAL A 294 5.38 45.06 23.83
C VAL A 294 4.69 46.28 24.44
N LEU A 295 4.14 46.08 25.63
CA LEU A 295 3.38 47.07 26.37
C LEU A 295 4.16 47.41 27.65
N SER A 296 4.32 48.68 27.99
CA SER A 296 5.05 49.06 29.21
C SER A 296 4.46 50.27 29.91
N ARG A 297 4.75 50.30 31.21
CA ARG A 297 4.56 51.50 32.08
C ARG A 297 5.73 51.62 33.05
N GLY A 298 5.83 52.75 33.66
CA GLY A 298 6.89 53.05 34.64
C GLY A 298 7.75 54.25 34.25
N ASN A 299 8.93 54.33 34.87
CA ASN A 299 9.84 55.45 34.68
C ASN A 299 10.68 55.31 33.42
N GLN A 300 10.90 54.11 32.95
CA GLN A 300 11.69 53.81 31.77
C GLN A 300 10.83 53.60 30.52
N SER A 301 11.44 53.85 29.35
CA SER A 301 10.84 53.62 28.04
C SER A 301 11.46 52.36 27.40
N HIS A 302 10.61 51.44 26.89
CA HIS A 302 11.10 50.31 26.12
C HIS A 302 11.57 50.73 24.72
N ARG A 303 11.00 51.81 24.15
CA ARG A 303 11.38 52.30 22.82
C ARG A 303 12.64 53.13 22.80
N GLY A 304 12.85 53.89 23.87
CA GLY A 304 13.88 54.95 23.86
C GLY A 304 13.57 56.06 22.86
N THR A 305 14.58 56.87 22.53
CA THR A 305 14.46 58.04 21.62
C THR A 305 15.26 57.84 20.33
N ASP A 306 16.31 57.03 20.34
CA ASP A 306 17.35 56.98 19.29
C ASP A 306 16.94 56.11 18.08
N TRP A 307 15.95 55.24 18.23
CA TRP A 307 15.47 54.34 17.17
C TRP A 307 15.07 55.05 15.88
N ARG A 308 14.56 56.30 15.96
CA ARG A 308 14.16 57.09 14.79
C ARG A 308 15.37 57.50 13.94
N ARG A 309 16.53 57.64 14.55
CA ARG A 309 17.77 58.02 13.90
C ARG A 309 18.59 56.78 13.52
N ALA A 310 18.60 55.78 14.39
CA ALA A 310 19.36 54.55 14.21
C ALA A 310 18.71 53.55 13.24
N GLY A 311 17.39 53.69 13.00
CA GLY A 311 16.62 52.77 12.17
C GLY A 311 16.32 51.40 12.84
N GLN A 312 16.71 51.26 14.12
CA GLN A 312 16.50 50.04 14.91
C GLN A 312 16.28 50.36 16.39
N PHE A 313 15.65 49.40 17.11
CA PHE A 313 15.36 49.57 18.55
C PHE A 313 16.48 48.95 19.39
N ASP A 314 17.57 49.67 19.63
CA ASP A 314 18.74 49.18 20.38
C ASP A 314 18.45 48.78 21.84
N ARG A 315 17.29 49.19 22.39
CA ARG A 315 16.84 48.80 23.73
C ARG A 315 16.07 47.50 23.80
N ILE A 316 15.63 46.98 22.67
CA ILE A 316 14.83 45.74 22.62
C ILE A 316 15.64 44.66 21.95
N GLU A 317 15.79 43.57 22.64
CA GLU A 317 16.48 42.39 22.16
C GLU A 317 15.57 41.15 22.31
N ILE A 318 15.43 40.37 21.26
CA ILE A 318 14.67 39.12 21.26
C ILE A 318 15.67 38.00 21.08
N THR A 319 15.71 37.06 22.03
CA THR A 319 16.71 35.97 22.02
C THR A 319 16.05 34.61 22.15
N GLN A 320 16.57 33.65 21.37
CA GLN A 320 16.19 32.24 21.46
C GLN A 320 17.41 31.37 21.15
N GLY A 321 17.95 30.69 22.16
CA GLY A 321 19.18 29.93 21.99
C GLY A 321 20.35 30.86 21.56
N ALA A 322 20.92 30.61 20.38
CA ALA A 322 21.99 31.43 19.79
C ALA A 322 21.44 32.56 18.89
N THR A 323 20.16 32.56 18.58
CA THR A 323 19.54 33.57 17.70
C THR A 323 19.23 34.83 18.48
N ARG A 324 19.61 35.99 17.92
CA ARG A 324 19.38 37.32 18.49
C ARG A 324 18.78 38.23 17.43
N LEU A 325 17.61 38.78 17.71
CA LEU A 325 16.91 39.72 16.83
C LEU A 325 16.80 41.09 17.52
N ILE A 326 17.07 42.15 16.75
CA ILE A 326 16.83 43.53 17.15
C ILE A 326 15.78 44.12 16.22
N PRO A 327 14.58 44.54 16.73
CA PRO A 327 13.51 45.05 15.90
C PRO A 327 13.93 46.33 15.15
N ARG A 328 13.51 46.42 13.88
CA ARG A 328 13.77 47.60 13.03
C ARG A 328 12.64 48.61 13.12
N ALA A 329 12.95 49.87 12.80
CA ALA A 329 11.97 50.95 12.78
C ALA A 329 10.82 50.72 11.75
N GLU A 330 11.13 50.04 10.64
CA GLU A 330 10.17 49.67 9.58
C GLU A 330 9.18 48.58 10.01
N ASP A 331 9.52 47.78 11.01
CA ASP A 331 8.71 46.70 11.54
C ASP A 331 7.87 47.11 12.73
N TYR A 332 7.89 48.37 13.10
CA TYR A 332 7.24 48.93 14.27
C TYR A 332 5.92 49.60 13.94
N THR A 333 4.89 49.28 14.73
CA THR A 333 3.59 49.99 14.73
C THR A 333 3.23 50.40 16.13
N GLN A 334 2.87 51.69 16.31
CA GLN A 334 2.35 52.20 17.57
C GLN A 334 0.85 52.00 17.67
N LEU A 335 0.37 51.35 18.74
CA LEU A 335 -1.07 51.18 18.98
C LEU A 335 -1.63 52.48 19.57
N SER A 336 -2.76 52.92 19.02
CA SER A 336 -3.51 54.09 19.45
C SER A 336 -4.23 53.88 20.79
N GLY A 337 -4.73 52.68 21.04
CA GLY A 337 -5.45 52.27 22.23
C GLY A 337 -5.52 50.74 22.38
N LEU A 338 -6.02 50.28 23.51
CA LEU A 338 -6.36 48.90 23.76
C LEU A 338 -7.84 48.83 24.12
N PRO A 339 -8.71 48.30 23.28
CA PRO A 339 -10.19 48.23 23.55
C PRO A 339 -10.55 47.15 24.58
N ILE A 340 -9.62 46.34 25.05
CA ILE A 340 -9.86 45.26 25.99
C ILE A 340 -10.21 45.78 27.39
N GLU A 341 -11.23 45.18 28.00
CA GLU A 341 -11.66 45.53 29.36
C GLU A 341 -10.65 45.06 30.42
N GLY A 342 -10.43 45.90 31.45
CA GLY A 342 -9.55 45.60 32.59
C GLY A 342 -8.05 45.80 32.31
N ALA A 343 -7.66 46.31 31.15
CA ALA A 343 -6.24 46.58 30.86
C ALA A 343 -5.71 47.72 31.76
N PRO A 344 -4.45 47.62 32.27
CA PRO A 344 -3.74 48.69 32.92
C PRO A 344 -3.51 49.90 31.99
N GLU A 345 -3.28 51.07 32.54
CA GLU A 345 -2.81 52.22 31.77
C GLU A 345 -1.34 52.00 31.34
N PHE A 346 -1.13 51.99 30.04
CA PHE A 346 0.21 51.84 29.46
C PHE A 346 0.76 53.19 28.99
N LYS A 347 1.99 53.47 29.31
CA LYS A 347 2.72 54.63 28.81
C LYS A 347 3.14 54.45 27.35
N GLU A 348 3.56 53.24 27.00
CA GLU A 348 3.96 52.84 25.65
C GLU A 348 3.30 51.53 25.22
N ARG A 349 2.86 51.53 23.99
CA ARG A 349 2.16 50.39 23.35
C ARG A 349 2.71 50.20 21.96
N SER A 350 3.44 49.10 21.77
CA SER A 350 4.18 48.81 20.55
C SER A 350 3.80 47.43 20.01
N VAL A 351 3.78 47.30 18.69
CA VAL A 351 3.73 46.00 18.00
C VAL A 351 4.91 45.95 17.04
N PHE A 352 5.63 44.86 17.05
CA PHE A 352 6.74 44.59 16.17
C PHE A 352 6.44 43.37 15.29
N ARG A 353 6.74 43.51 13.99
CA ARG A 353 6.83 42.35 13.09
C ARG A 353 8.21 41.75 13.32
N ILE A 354 8.23 40.49 13.72
CA ILE A 354 9.49 39.76 13.99
C ILE A 354 9.64 38.64 12.99
N ASN A 355 10.88 38.31 12.60
CA ASN A 355 11.16 37.13 11.81
C ASN A 355 10.99 35.88 12.68
N ALA A 356 10.00 35.08 12.37
CA ALA A 356 9.62 33.83 13.06
C ALA A 356 9.99 32.57 12.25
N ASP A 357 10.90 32.72 11.28
CA ASP A 357 11.43 31.61 10.48
C ASP A 357 12.86 31.27 10.88
N PRO A 358 13.11 30.16 11.60
CA PRO A 358 14.45 29.73 11.97
C PRO A 358 15.37 29.49 10.77
N ALA A 359 14.82 29.09 9.61
CA ALA A 359 15.60 28.85 8.40
C ALA A 359 16.18 30.11 7.80
N GLU A 360 15.52 31.27 8.03
CA GLU A 360 15.98 32.59 7.60
C GLU A 360 16.65 33.40 8.72
N GLY A 361 17.14 32.75 9.78
CA GLY A 361 17.79 33.38 10.91
C GLY A 361 16.84 34.05 11.91
N GLY A 362 15.53 33.71 11.85
CA GLY A 362 14.53 34.12 12.80
C GLY A 362 14.47 33.21 14.03
N ILE A 363 13.47 33.43 14.88
CA ILE A 363 13.13 32.58 16.02
C ILE A 363 12.00 31.59 15.67
N ASP A 364 11.93 30.50 16.40
CA ASP A 364 10.72 29.65 16.39
C ASP A 364 9.69 30.22 17.38
N ALA A 365 8.69 30.94 16.87
CA ALA A 365 7.70 31.58 17.71
C ALA A 365 6.78 30.60 18.45
N SER A 366 6.80 29.31 18.11
CA SER A 366 6.09 28.25 18.84
C SER A 366 6.81 27.76 20.08
N GLN A 367 8.12 28.04 20.19
CA GLN A 367 8.97 27.69 21.31
C GLN A 367 9.20 28.91 22.21
N PRO A 368 9.58 28.72 23.48
CA PRO A 368 9.89 29.83 24.39
C PRO A 368 11.02 30.70 23.85
N PHE A 369 10.84 32.02 23.94
CA PHE A 369 11.87 33.00 23.62
C PHE A 369 11.83 34.16 24.62
N THR A 370 12.92 34.89 24.74
CA THR A 370 13.05 35.97 25.73
C THR A 370 13.07 37.34 25.07
N VAL A 371 12.24 38.25 25.54
CA VAL A 371 12.25 39.65 25.17
C VAL A 371 12.94 40.44 26.30
N THR A 372 14.06 41.07 26.00
CA THR A 372 14.83 41.86 26.94
C THR A 372 14.75 43.31 26.57
N VAL A 373 14.40 44.15 27.55
CA VAL A 373 14.43 45.61 27.43
C VAL A 373 15.61 46.14 28.23
N ILE A 374 16.56 46.75 27.55
CA ILE A 374 17.74 47.36 28.19
C ILE A 374 17.33 48.73 28.72
N THR A 375 17.18 48.82 30.02
CA THR A 375 16.90 50.09 30.74
C THR A 375 18.17 50.63 31.35
N GLY A 376 18.17 51.88 31.74
CA GLY A 376 19.34 52.42 32.42
C GLY A 376 19.23 53.91 32.70
N ARG A 377 20.27 54.42 33.37
CA ARG A 377 20.44 55.86 33.64
C ARG A 377 21.90 56.20 33.38
N ASN A 378 22.14 57.06 32.35
CA ASN A 378 23.49 57.36 31.80
C ASN A 378 24.19 56.04 31.39
N ASP A 379 25.41 55.80 31.88
CA ASP A 379 26.25 54.66 31.51
C ASP A 379 25.87 53.35 32.25
N ALA A 380 25.00 53.43 33.26
CA ALA A 380 24.57 52.27 34.04
C ALA A 380 23.33 51.64 33.40
N THR A 381 23.41 50.37 32.99
CA THR A 381 22.34 49.62 32.30
C THR A 381 21.79 48.46 33.15
N LEU A 382 20.49 48.28 33.07
CA LEU A 382 19.75 47.16 33.72
C LEU A 382 18.84 46.47 32.70
N PRO A 383 19.16 45.24 32.28
CA PRO A 383 18.30 44.48 31.42
C PRO A 383 17.08 43.98 32.21
N VAL A 384 15.89 44.13 31.63
CA VAL A 384 14.63 43.61 32.14
C VAL A 384 14.07 42.63 31.12
N SER A 385 14.00 41.35 31.48
CA SER A 385 13.64 40.26 30.56
C SER A 385 12.30 39.69 30.92
N ALA A 386 11.51 39.36 29.90
CA ALA A 386 10.28 38.57 29.99
C ALA A 386 10.35 37.37 29.03
N GLU A 387 10.10 36.18 29.53
CA GLU A 387 10.05 34.98 28.74
C GLU A 387 8.66 34.83 28.14
N VAL A 388 8.56 34.83 26.82
CA VAL A 388 7.31 34.63 26.07
C VAL A 388 7.19 33.18 25.75
N ILE A 389 6.10 32.56 26.24
CA ILE A 389 5.77 31.15 25.99
C ILE A 389 4.41 31.15 25.29
N LEU A 390 4.30 30.58 24.09
CA LEU A 390 3.02 30.39 23.43
C LEU A 390 2.20 29.33 24.20
N PRO A 391 1.06 29.70 24.81
CA PRO A 391 0.21 28.73 25.52
C PRO A 391 -0.26 27.61 24.61
N GLN A 392 -0.45 26.40 25.17
CA GLN A 392 -0.90 25.24 24.41
C GLN A 392 -2.27 25.46 23.71
N ALA A 393 -3.13 26.29 24.28
CA ALA A 393 -4.42 26.64 23.69
C ALA A 393 -4.30 27.45 22.38
N PHE A 394 -3.14 28.06 22.11
CA PHE A 394 -2.86 28.85 20.90
C PHE A 394 -1.88 28.15 19.96
N ARG A 395 -1.54 26.91 20.25
CA ARG A 395 -0.80 26.08 19.32
C ARG A 395 -1.77 25.36 18.39
N MET A 396 -1.43 25.28 17.12
CA MET A 396 -2.12 24.34 16.24
C MET A 396 -1.99 22.95 16.87
N ALA A 397 -3.12 22.28 17.07
CA ALA A 397 -3.06 20.88 17.42
C ALA A 397 -2.20 20.17 16.38
N ASP A 398 -1.19 19.43 16.83
CA ASP A 398 -0.48 18.51 15.94
C ASP A 398 -1.56 17.73 15.20
N PRO A 399 -1.54 17.68 13.86
CA PRO A 399 -2.51 16.90 13.12
C PRO A 399 -2.48 15.51 13.72
N ALA A 400 -3.63 15.06 14.26
CA ALA A 400 -3.75 13.75 14.88
C ALA A 400 -3.11 12.75 13.92
N PRO A 401 -2.21 11.84 14.38
CA PRO A 401 -1.49 10.96 13.50
C PRO A 401 -2.50 10.26 12.61
N GLU A 402 -2.48 10.59 11.31
CA GLU A 402 -3.42 10.02 10.36
C GLU A 402 -3.29 8.50 10.44
N ALA A 403 -4.43 7.81 10.57
CA ALA A 403 -4.43 6.36 10.58
C ALA A 403 -3.67 5.85 9.36
N PRO A 404 -2.78 4.85 9.51
CA PRO A 404 -2.01 4.30 8.40
C PRO A 404 -2.90 4.01 7.20
N LEU A 405 -2.40 4.27 5.99
CA LEU A 405 -3.17 4.16 4.74
C LEU A 405 -3.90 2.82 4.60
N TRP A 406 -3.28 1.72 5.06
CA TRP A 406 -3.90 0.41 5.03
C TRP A 406 -5.17 0.33 5.90
N GLN A 407 -5.22 0.98 7.09
CA GLN A 407 -6.40 1.00 7.95
C GLN A 407 -7.55 1.75 7.28
N GLN A 408 -7.26 2.87 6.59
CA GLN A 408 -8.27 3.63 5.85
C GLN A 408 -8.90 2.76 4.76
N PHE A 409 -8.09 2.02 3.96
CA PHE A 409 -8.62 1.10 2.95
C PHE A 409 -9.41 -0.07 3.52
N TRP A 410 -9.01 -0.62 4.68
CA TRP A 410 -9.78 -1.68 5.34
C TRP A 410 -11.13 -1.18 5.79
N TRP A 411 -11.20 0.01 6.35
CA TRP A 411 -12.46 0.63 6.79
C TRP A 411 -13.37 0.96 5.61
N GLN A 412 -12.84 1.56 4.56
CA GLN A 412 -13.57 1.90 3.34
C GLN A 412 -14.14 0.64 2.65
N LYS A 413 -13.37 -0.46 2.60
CA LYS A 413 -13.77 -1.70 1.94
C LYS A 413 -14.35 -2.76 2.88
N ARG A 414 -14.69 -2.41 4.13
CA ARG A 414 -15.16 -3.36 5.15
C ARG A 414 -16.31 -4.27 4.68
N HIS A 415 -17.30 -3.71 3.96
CA HIS A 415 -18.42 -4.49 3.43
C HIS A 415 -17.97 -5.52 2.38
N GLN A 416 -17.03 -5.15 1.53
CA GLN A 416 -16.45 -6.06 0.52
C GLN A 416 -15.64 -7.18 1.17
N VAL A 417 -14.88 -6.86 2.22
CA VAL A 417 -14.13 -7.84 3.02
C VAL A 417 -15.08 -8.84 3.68
N VAL A 418 -16.19 -8.37 4.25
CA VAL A 418 -17.23 -9.25 4.83
C VAL A 418 -17.82 -10.19 3.77
N VAL A 419 -18.15 -9.70 2.57
CA VAL A 419 -18.66 -10.53 1.48
C VAL A 419 -17.66 -11.63 1.09
N VAL A 420 -16.38 -11.27 0.95
CA VAL A 420 -15.32 -12.26 0.68
C VAL A 420 -15.20 -13.25 1.84
N GLY A 421 -15.23 -12.79 3.09
CA GLY A 421 -15.19 -13.63 4.29
C GLY A 421 -16.33 -14.65 4.32
N VAL A 422 -17.55 -14.23 4.02
CA VAL A 422 -18.72 -15.12 3.92
C VAL A 422 -18.53 -16.16 2.80
N MET A 423 -18.06 -15.73 1.62
CA MET A 423 -17.77 -16.67 0.51
C MET A 423 -16.71 -17.71 0.90
N LEU A 424 -15.64 -17.29 1.58
CA LEU A 424 -14.60 -18.18 2.08
C LEU A 424 -15.13 -19.13 3.15
N GLY A 425 -16.00 -18.66 4.04
CA GLY A 425 -16.66 -19.47 5.05
C GLY A 425 -17.56 -20.56 4.42
N ILE A 426 -18.35 -20.19 3.40
CA ILE A 426 -19.15 -21.14 2.62
C ILE A 426 -18.25 -22.18 1.94
N LEU A 427 -17.14 -21.76 1.32
CA LEU A 427 -16.18 -22.67 0.72
C LEU A 427 -15.58 -23.63 1.75
N GLY A 428 -15.17 -23.10 2.89
CA GLY A 428 -14.66 -23.91 4.00
C GLY A 428 -15.67 -24.99 4.40
N LEU A 429 -16.93 -24.60 4.60
CA LEU A 429 -18.02 -25.55 4.92
C LEU A 429 -18.20 -26.61 3.84
N ILE A 430 -18.19 -26.24 2.55
CA ILE A 430 -18.28 -27.17 1.42
C ILE A 430 -17.12 -28.17 1.44
N LEU A 431 -15.88 -27.69 1.66
CA LEU A 431 -14.69 -28.52 1.65
C LEU A 431 -14.59 -29.43 2.87
N PHE A 432 -15.02 -28.99 4.05
CA PHE A 432 -15.09 -29.85 5.23
C PHE A 432 -16.21 -30.89 5.12
N ALA A 433 -17.37 -30.51 4.56
CA ALA A 433 -18.50 -31.42 4.34
C ALA A 433 -18.37 -32.26 3.04
N GLN A 434 -17.23 -32.23 2.34
CA GLN A 434 -17.06 -32.83 1.02
C GLN A 434 -17.37 -34.34 0.99
N GLU A 435 -17.04 -35.10 2.05
CA GLU A 435 -17.30 -36.54 2.11
C GLU A 435 -18.81 -36.86 2.10
N TRP A 436 -19.61 -36.03 2.76
CA TRP A 436 -21.08 -36.16 2.77
C TRP A 436 -21.68 -35.69 1.43
N LEU A 437 -21.22 -34.58 0.92
CA LEU A 437 -21.72 -33.97 -0.33
C LEU A 437 -21.47 -34.88 -1.55
N VAL A 438 -20.31 -35.52 -1.67
CA VAL A 438 -19.97 -36.37 -2.82
C VAL A 438 -20.80 -37.64 -2.90
N ARG A 439 -21.47 -38.06 -1.82
CA ARG A 439 -22.42 -39.18 -1.81
C ARG A 439 -23.76 -38.83 -2.47
N LYS A 440 -24.02 -37.53 -2.71
CA LYS A 440 -25.24 -37.02 -3.36
C LYS A 440 -24.87 -36.31 -4.69
N PRO A 441 -24.73 -37.05 -5.82
CA PRO A 441 -24.17 -36.49 -7.06
C PRO A 441 -24.93 -35.29 -7.63
N ALA A 442 -26.27 -35.30 -7.53
CA ALA A 442 -27.10 -34.19 -8.00
C ALA A 442 -26.89 -32.93 -7.18
N LEU A 443 -26.93 -33.04 -5.84
CA LEU A 443 -26.68 -31.92 -4.92
C LEU A 443 -25.26 -31.37 -5.09
N TRP A 444 -24.26 -32.24 -5.17
CA TRP A 444 -22.87 -31.83 -5.42
C TRP A 444 -22.73 -30.99 -6.68
N ARG A 445 -23.32 -31.42 -7.78
CA ARG A 445 -23.28 -30.69 -9.04
C ARG A 445 -23.95 -29.32 -8.93
N GLN A 446 -25.07 -29.20 -8.25
CA GLN A 446 -25.78 -27.94 -8.04
C GLN A 446 -24.96 -26.99 -7.17
N VAL A 447 -24.44 -27.43 -6.00
CA VAL A 447 -23.61 -26.66 -5.09
C VAL A 447 -22.37 -26.16 -5.82
N ARG A 448 -21.68 -27.02 -6.58
CA ARG A 448 -20.51 -26.64 -7.33
C ARG A 448 -20.80 -25.57 -8.39
N LEU A 449 -21.83 -25.77 -9.23
CA LEU A 449 -22.18 -24.80 -10.26
C LEU A 449 -22.63 -23.45 -9.66
N ALA A 450 -23.43 -23.50 -8.60
CA ALA A 450 -23.88 -22.32 -7.89
C ALA A 450 -22.66 -21.53 -7.30
N TYR A 451 -21.72 -22.23 -6.66
CA TYR A 451 -20.54 -21.60 -6.11
C TYR A 451 -19.61 -21.03 -7.21
N LEU A 452 -19.42 -21.72 -8.33
CA LEU A 452 -18.66 -21.20 -9.47
C LEU A 452 -19.32 -19.97 -10.10
N ALA A 453 -20.65 -19.95 -10.22
CA ALA A 453 -21.39 -18.78 -10.67
C ALA A 453 -21.22 -17.60 -9.69
N LEU A 454 -21.33 -17.87 -8.38
CA LEU A 454 -21.06 -16.87 -7.32
C LEU A 454 -19.63 -16.33 -7.41
N THR A 455 -18.64 -17.21 -7.59
CA THR A 455 -17.22 -16.80 -7.76
C THR A 455 -17.05 -15.91 -8.98
N LEU A 456 -17.64 -16.24 -10.11
CA LEU A 456 -17.53 -15.44 -11.32
C LEU A 456 -18.21 -14.07 -11.19
N VAL A 457 -19.45 -14.05 -10.70
CA VAL A 457 -20.28 -12.84 -10.67
C VAL A 457 -19.87 -11.92 -9.53
N VAL A 458 -19.78 -12.45 -8.31
CA VAL A 458 -19.50 -11.62 -7.12
C VAL A 458 -18.00 -11.36 -6.97
N LEU A 459 -17.18 -12.41 -6.88
CA LEU A 459 -15.75 -12.25 -6.63
C LEU A 459 -15.04 -11.69 -7.86
N GLY A 460 -15.36 -12.18 -9.07
CA GLY A 460 -14.75 -11.75 -10.32
C GLY A 460 -15.26 -10.40 -10.79
N TRP A 461 -16.48 -10.36 -11.30
CA TRP A 461 -17.02 -9.16 -11.94
C TRP A 461 -17.51 -8.10 -10.96
N GLY A 462 -18.00 -8.48 -9.77
CA GLY A 462 -18.44 -7.54 -8.74
C GLY A 462 -17.27 -6.87 -8.04
N LEU A 463 -16.40 -7.65 -7.42
CA LEU A 463 -15.31 -7.16 -6.58
C LEU A 463 -13.97 -7.01 -7.34
N GLY A 464 -13.84 -7.55 -8.55
CA GLY A 464 -12.59 -7.53 -9.32
C GLY A 464 -11.43 -8.31 -8.67
N ALA A 465 -11.76 -9.19 -7.72
CA ALA A 465 -10.78 -9.88 -6.89
C ALA A 465 -10.27 -11.16 -7.59
N GLN A 466 -9.29 -11.01 -8.46
CA GLN A 466 -8.60 -12.08 -9.17
C GLN A 466 -7.13 -12.09 -8.81
N LEU A 467 -6.62 -13.24 -8.33
CA LEU A 467 -5.18 -13.41 -8.11
C LEU A 467 -4.44 -13.65 -9.43
N SER A 468 -3.21 -13.15 -9.52
CA SER A 468 -2.35 -13.15 -10.71
C SER A 468 -0.92 -13.60 -10.36
N VAL A 469 -0.17 -14.07 -11.34
CA VAL A 469 1.26 -14.36 -11.21
C VAL A 469 2.07 -13.12 -10.84
N VAL A 470 1.61 -11.94 -11.25
CA VAL A 470 2.25 -10.66 -10.91
C VAL A 470 2.37 -10.47 -9.39
N GLN A 471 1.34 -10.85 -8.63
CA GLN A 471 1.36 -10.78 -7.17
C GLN A 471 2.36 -11.76 -6.55
N VAL A 472 2.54 -12.94 -7.14
CA VAL A 472 3.57 -13.91 -6.71
C VAL A 472 4.96 -13.33 -6.95
N ILE A 473 5.19 -12.69 -8.10
CA ILE A 473 6.45 -12.02 -8.43
C ILE A 473 6.68 -10.83 -7.46
N ALA A 474 5.68 -9.99 -7.23
CA ALA A 474 5.77 -8.87 -6.29
C ALA A 474 6.11 -9.35 -4.87
N PHE A 475 5.47 -10.41 -4.39
CA PHE A 475 5.78 -11.03 -3.10
C PHE A 475 7.22 -11.54 -3.02
N LEU A 476 7.70 -12.21 -4.06
CA LEU A 476 9.08 -12.71 -4.12
C LEU A 476 10.10 -11.56 -4.08
N HIS A 477 9.87 -10.50 -4.86
CA HIS A 477 10.73 -9.32 -4.83
C HIS A 477 10.70 -8.59 -3.49
N SER A 478 9.53 -8.47 -2.85
CA SER A 478 9.40 -7.89 -1.52
C SER A 478 10.18 -8.66 -0.46
N LEU A 479 10.18 -10.00 -0.50
CA LEU A 479 10.98 -10.83 0.40
C LEU A 479 12.49 -10.57 0.27
N LEU A 480 12.96 -10.19 -0.92
CA LEU A 480 14.39 -9.94 -1.20
C LEU A 480 14.80 -8.49 -0.94
N ALA A 481 13.86 -7.54 -1.02
CA ALA A 481 14.11 -6.09 -0.89
C ALA A 481 13.81 -5.52 0.51
N GLY A 482 13.45 -6.36 1.48
CA GLY A 482 12.98 -5.94 2.80
C GLY A 482 11.46 -5.98 2.87
N PHE A 483 10.94 -7.03 3.51
CA PHE A 483 9.50 -7.29 3.57
C PHE A 483 8.78 -6.33 4.51
N GLN A 484 7.77 -5.63 3.99
CA GLN A 484 6.88 -4.75 4.76
C GLN A 484 5.43 -5.24 4.65
N TRP A 485 4.82 -5.57 5.78
CA TRP A 485 3.41 -6.03 5.83
C TRP A 485 2.44 -4.97 5.30
N GLU A 486 2.71 -3.69 5.57
CA GLU A 486 1.85 -2.57 5.21
C GLU A 486 1.55 -2.52 3.73
N THR A 487 2.54 -2.80 2.88
CA THR A 487 2.39 -2.84 1.42
C THR A 487 1.32 -3.84 0.96
N PHE A 488 1.23 -5.00 1.63
CA PHE A 488 0.23 -6.03 1.29
C PHE A 488 -1.13 -5.76 1.92
N LEU A 489 -1.16 -5.10 3.07
CA LEU A 489 -2.40 -4.72 3.77
C LEU A 489 -3.18 -3.62 3.03
N ILE A 490 -2.55 -2.79 2.20
CA ILE A 490 -3.21 -1.75 1.39
C ILE A 490 -4.31 -2.33 0.48
N ALA A 491 -4.19 -3.60 0.05
CA ALA A 491 -5.19 -4.27 -0.80
C ALA A 491 -5.97 -5.34 -0.01
N PRO A 492 -6.97 -4.98 0.82
CA PRO A 492 -7.59 -5.90 1.79
C PRO A 492 -8.21 -7.14 1.16
N LEU A 493 -8.88 -7.03 0.02
CA LEU A 493 -9.50 -8.18 -0.66
C LEU A 493 -8.47 -9.20 -1.15
N ILE A 494 -7.37 -8.70 -1.74
CA ILE A 494 -6.28 -9.53 -2.24
C ILE A 494 -5.54 -10.18 -1.08
N PHE A 495 -5.30 -9.45 -0.01
CA PHE A 495 -4.67 -9.97 1.21
C PHE A 495 -5.47 -11.10 1.84
N VAL A 496 -6.80 -10.90 2.03
CA VAL A 496 -7.71 -11.93 2.57
C VAL A 496 -7.74 -13.16 1.68
N LEU A 497 -7.79 -12.98 0.35
CA LEU A 497 -7.77 -14.11 -0.60
C LEU A 497 -6.45 -14.88 -0.56
N TRP A 498 -5.28 -14.19 -0.55
CA TRP A 498 -3.99 -14.88 -0.46
C TRP A 498 -3.82 -15.62 0.87
N SER A 499 -4.26 -15.03 1.99
CA SER A 499 -4.23 -15.67 3.31
C SER A 499 -5.10 -16.94 3.30
N ALA A 500 -6.32 -16.87 2.76
CA ALA A 500 -7.20 -18.02 2.64
C ALA A 500 -6.65 -19.09 1.68
N VAL A 501 -6.01 -18.69 0.58
CA VAL A 501 -5.36 -19.62 -0.36
C VAL A 501 -4.15 -20.29 0.28
N ALA A 502 -3.32 -19.56 1.03
CA ALA A 502 -2.18 -20.12 1.75
C ALA A 502 -2.62 -21.19 2.77
N LEU A 503 -3.62 -20.87 3.61
CA LEU A 503 -4.23 -21.83 4.52
C LEU A 503 -4.84 -23.01 3.77
N GLY A 504 -5.62 -22.74 2.72
CA GLY A 504 -6.26 -23.77 1.92
C GLY A 504 -5.25 -24.72 1.24
N MET A 505 -4.09 -24.22 0.84
CA MET A 505 -3.01 -25.04 0.27
C MET A 505 -2.44 -26.05 1.26
N LEU A 506 -2.32 -25.69 2.54
CA LEU A 506 -1.86 -26.63 3.58
C LEU A 506 -2.84 -27.78 3.82
N PHE A 507 -4.15 -27.51 3.74
CA PHE A 507 -5.19 -28.52 4.01
C PHE A 507 -5.57 -29.32 2.75
N TRP A 508 -5.80 -28.65 1.61
CA TRP A 508 -6.39 -29.24 0.40
C TRP A 508 -5.54 -29.11 -0.86
N GLY A 509 -4.42 -28.39 -0.79
CA GLY A 509 -3.56 -28.09 -1.93
C GLY A 509 -4.14 -26.97 -2.83
N ARG A 510 -3.49 -26.72 -3.98
CA ARG A 510 -3.81 -25.62 -4.90
C ARG A 510 -5.26 -25.61 -5.42
N GLY A 511 -5.92 -26.74 -5.33
CA GLY A 511 -7.29 -26.91 -5.84
C GLY A 511 -8.31 -25.98 -5.20
N VAL A 512 -8.08 -25.48 -3.99
CA VAL A 512 -8.94 -24.50 -3.31
C VAL A 512 -9.07 -23.24 -4.15
N PHE A 513 -7.96 -22.65 -4.60
CA PHE A 513 -8.01 -21.49 -5.48
C PHE A 513 -8.37 -21.87 -6.92
N CYS A 514 -7.56 -22.73 -7.55
CA CYS A 514 -7.71 -23.04 -8.97
C CYS A 514 -9.06 -23.72 -9.30
N GLY A 515 -9.66 -24.41 -8.36
CA GLY A 515 -10.90 -25.12 -8.55
C GLY A 515 -12.15 -24.35 -8.16
N TRP A 516 -12.06 -23.44 -7.20
CA TRP A 516 -13.22 -22.82 -6.56
C TRP A 516 -13.20 -21.30 -6.56
N LEU A 517 -12.07 -20.67 -6.23
CA LEU A 517 -11.97 -19.23 -6.03
C LEU A 517 -11.45 -18.46 -7.26
N CYS A 518 -10.93 -19.15 -8.29
CA CYS A 518 -10.47 -18.49 -9.50
C CYS A 518 -11.64 -18.11 -10.41
N PRO A 519 -11.98 -16.81 -10.60
CA PRO A 519 -13.08 -16.37 -11.45
C PRO A 519 -12.92 -16.82 -12.92
N PHE A 520 -11.69 -16.73 -13.48
CA PHE A 520 -11.43 -17.18 -14.84
C PHE A 520 -11.55 -18.70 -14.99
N GLY A 521 -11.14 -19.45 -13.96
CA GLY A 521 -11.36 -20.90 -13.90
C GLY A 521 -12.84 -21.27 -13.87
N ALA A 522 -13.65 -20.48 -13.13
CA ALA A 522 -15.10 -20.62 -13.09
C ALA A 522 -15.72 -20.29 -14.47
N LEU A 523 -15.29 -19.21 -15.11
CA LEU A 523 -15.74 -18.81 -16.45
C LEU A 523 -15.50 -19.94 -17.47
N GLN A 524 -14.31 -20.55 -17.52
CA GLN A 524 -14.01 -21.66 -18.42
C GLN A 524 -14.86 -22.91 -18.15
N GLU A 525 -15.11 -23.26 -16.89
CA GLU A 525 -15.93 -24.43 -16.55
C GLU A 525 -17.40 -24.19 -16.90
N LEU A 526 -17.93 -22.99 -16.61
CA LEU A 526 -19.32 -22.63 -16.93
C LEU A 526 -19.55 -22.57 -18.44
N THR A 527 -18.66 -21.97 -19.21
CA THR A 527 -18.73 -21.92 -20.68
C THR A 527 -18.63 -23.31 -21.30
N ASN A 528 -17.76 -24.19 -20.79
CA ASN A 528 -17.69 -25.58 -21.24
C ASN A 528 -18.99 -26.37 -20.92
N GLN A 529 -19.64 -26.11 -19.76
CA GLN A 529 -20.94 -26.75 -19.44
C GLN A 529 -22.01 -26.31 -20.43
N ILE A 530 -22.03 -25.04 -20.85
CA ILE A 530 -22.92 -24.53 -21.88
C ILE A 530 -22.61 -25.23 -23.21
N GLY A 531 -21.33 -25.30 -23.61
CA GLY A 531 -20.89 -25.98 -24.82
C GLY A 531 -21.34 -27.46 -24.88
N ARG A 532 -21.26 -28.16 -23.76
CA ARG A 532 -21.75 -29.55 -23.66
C ARG A 532 -23.26 -29.66 -23.84
N LYS A 533 -24.03 -28.71 -23.27
CA LYS A 533 -25.49 -28.66 -23.48
C LYS A 533 -25.85 -28.38 -24.93
N LEU A 534 -25.03 -27.61 -25.64
CA LEU A 534 -25.17 -27.33 -27.08
C LEU A 534 -24.60 -28.43 -27.97
N GLY A 535 -24.18 -29.56 -27.41
CA GLY A 535 -23.68 -30.70 -28.17
C GLY A 535 -22.28 -30.56 -28.74
N ILE A 536 -21.49 -29.58 -28.29
CA ILE A 536 -20.09 -29.37 -28.75
C ILE A 536 -19.23 -30.58 -28.36
N PRO A 537 -18.52 -31.23 -29.32
CA PRO A 537 -17.73 -32.41 -29.05
C PRO A 537 -16.54 -32.10 -28.12
N GLN A 538 -16.32 -32.95 -27.13
CA GLN A 538 -15.22 -32.84 -26.16
C GLN A 538 -14.04 -33.69 -26.62
N PHE A 539 -12.87 -33.10 -26.73
CA PHE A 539 -11.65 -33.78 -27.13
C PHE A 539 -10.80 -34.17 -25.91
N THR A 540 -10.40 -35.44 -25.88
CA THR A 540 -9.39 -35.95 -24.92
C THR A 540 -8.06 -36.14 -25.63
N LEU A 541 -6.99 -35.52 -25.08
CA LEU A 541 -5.66 -35.68 -25.61
C LEU A 541 -5.04 -37.01 -25.13
N PRO A 542 -4.23 -37.69 -25.97
CA PRO A 542 -3.44 -38.84 -25.52
C PRO A 542 -2.54 -38.45 -24.36
N TRP A 543 -2.37 -39.35 -23.36
CA TRP A 543 -1.64 -39.05 -22.12
C TRP A 543 -0.21 -38.50 -22.38
N GLY A 544 0.54 -39.10 -23.23
CA GLY A 544 1.94 -38.66 -23.52
C GLY A 544 2.02 -37.24 -24.12
N LEU A 545 1.02 -36.82 -24.92
CA LEU A 545 0.93 -35.43 -25.40
C LEU A 545 0.48 -34.48 -24.30
N HIS A 546 -0.51 -34.90 -23.50
CA HIS A 546 -1.06 -34.16 -22.41
C HIS A 546 0.02 -33.81 -21.35
N GLU A 547 0.85 -34.78 -20.97
CA GLU A 547 1.93 -34.60 -20.02
C GLU A 547 3.02 -33.63 -20.55
N ARG A 548 3.38 -33.74 -21.84
CA ARG A 548 4.34 -32.81 -22.47
C ARG A 548 3.82 -31.37 -22.51
N LEU A 549 2.52 -31.17 -22.70
CA LEU A 549 1.91 -29.83 -22.71
C LEU A 549 1.89 -29.16 -21.32
N TRP A 550 1.98 -29.92 -20.23
CA TRP A 550 2.11 -29.31 -18.89
C TRP A 550 3.39 -28.48 -18.73
N VAL A 551 4.47 -28.86 -19.42
CA VAL A 551 5.75 -28.17 -19.36
C VAL A 551 5.59 -26.70 -19.74
N ILE A 552 4.68 -26.36 -20.66
CA ILE A 552 4.47 -24.98 -21.15
C ILE A 552 4.19 -24.02 -19.99
N LYS A 553 3.24 -24.33 -19.10
CA LYS A 553 2.88 -23.43 -18.01
C LYS A 553 3.99 -23.27 -16.96
N TYR A 554 4.78 -24.35 -16.71
CA TYR A 554 5.92 -24.30 -15.80
C TYR A 554 7.05 -23.49 -16.40
N THR A 555 7.34 -23.66 -17.71
CA THR A 555 8.32 -22.84 -18.43
C THR A 555 7.92 -21.37 -18.45
N LEU A 556 6.64 -21.06 -18.69
CA LEU A 556 6.12 -19.70 -18.63
C LEU A 556 6.28 -19.09 -17.23
N PHE A 557 5.97 -19.83 -16.17
CA PHE A 557 6.13 -19.36 -14.80
C PHE A 557 7.60 -19.08 -14.46
N VAL A 558 8.50 -20.02 -14.72
CA VAL A 558 9.93 -19.86 -14.46
C VAL A 558 10.52 -18.75 -15.33
N GLY A 559 10.12 -18.66 -16.60
CA GLY A 559 10.53 -17.60 -17.51
C GLY A 559 10.08 -16.21 -17.05
N LEU A 560 8.84 -16.07 -16.55
CA LEU A 560 8.34 -14.82 -15.98
C LEU A 560 9.10 -14.41 -14.72
N VAL A 561 9.36 -15.36 -13.81
CA VAL A 561 10.16 -15.10 -12.60
C VAL A 561 11.59 -14.70 -12.97
N ALA A 562 12.25 -15.44 -13.87
CA ALA A 562 13.61 -15.10 -14.32
C ALA A 562 13.65 -13.73 -15.00
N LEU A 563 12.67 -13.43 -15.88
CA LEU A 563 12.56 -12.14 -16.55
C LEU A 563 12.33 -10.99 -15.58
N SER A 564 11.62 -11.22 -14.47
CA SER A 564 11.38 -10.18 -13.46
C SER A 564 12.63 -9.74 -12.71
N PHE A 565 13.65 -10.63 -12.61
CA PHE A 565 14.98 -10.27 -12.09
C PHE A 565 15.82 -9.48 -13.09
N TYR A 566 15.62 -9.71 -14.39
CA TYR A 566 16.29 -8.94 -15.43
C TYR A 566 15.61 -7.58 -15.67
N SER A 567 14.27 -7.57 -15.84
CA SER A 567 13.46 -6.35 -16.03
C SER A 567 12.04 -6.62 -15.59
N MET A 568 11.57 -5.87 -14.58
CA MET A 568 10.21 -5.98 -14.08
C MET A 568 9.19 -5.57 -15.15
N GLU A 569 9.47 -4.52 -15.91
CA GLU A 569 8.60 -4.04 -16.99
C GLU A 569 8.35 -5.14 -18.03
N ARG A 570 9.42 -5.76 -18.54
CA ARG A 570 9.30 -6.87 -19.51
C ARG A 570 8.54 -8.06 -18.93
N ALA A 571 8.74 -8.35 -17.63
CA ALA A 571 7.99 -9.40 -16.95
C ALA A 571 6.50 -9.06 -16.87
N LEU A 572 6.13 -7.81 -16.62
CA LEU A 572 4.74 -7.35 -16.59
C LEU A 572 4.08 -7.42 -17.98
N ILE A 573 4.81 -7.05 -19.04
CA ILE A 573 4.33 -7.21 -20.42
C ILE A 573 4.11 -8.70 -20.73
N MET A 574 5.05 -9.58 -20.37
CA MET A 574 4.91 -11.03 -20.56
C MET A 574 3.79 -11.63 -19.69
N ALA A 575 3.47 -11.03 -18.53
CA ALA A 575 2.37 -11.46 -17.69
C ALA A 575 0.98 -11.26 -18.34
N GLU A 576 0.87 -10.51 -19.45
CA GLU A 576 -0.35 -10.43 -20.27
C GLU A 576 -0.75 -11.78 -20.90
N VAL A 577 0.10 -12.80 -20.81
CA VAL A 577 -0.31 -14.19 -21.07
C VAL A 577 -1.47 -14.63 -20.15
N GLU A 578 -1.68 -13.95 -19.00
CA GLU A 578 -2.84 -14.13 -18.14
C GLU A 578 -4.04 -13.32 -18.67
N PRO A 579 -5.14 -13.99 -19.05
CA PRO A 579 -6.34 -13.32 -19.57
C PRO A 579 -7.18 -12.65 -18.48
N PHE A 580 -6.72 -12.68 -17.23
CA PHE A 580 -7.51 -12.30 -16.04
C PHE A 580 -7.89 -10.83 -16.06
N LYS A 581 -6.95 -9.96 -16.43
CA LYS A 581 -7.19 -8.53 -16.54
C LYS A 581 -8.29 -8.22 -17.55
N THR A 582 -8.20 -8.78 -18.75
CA THR A 582 -9.18 -8.55 -19.82
C THR A 582 -10.55 -9.14 -19.50
N ALA A 583 -10.59 -10.42 -19.05
CA ALA A 583 -11.86 -11.13 -18.86
C ALA A 583 -12.59 -10.79 -17.56
N ILE A 584 -11.84 -10.49 -16.48
CA ILE A 584 -12.40 -10.32 -15.13
C ILE A 584 -12.38 -8.85 -14.72
N SER A 585 -11.19 -8.24 -14.59
CA SER A 585 -11.09 -6.86 -14.07
C SER A 585 -11.69 -5.84 -15.04
N MET A 586 -11.39 -5.94 -16.34
CA MET A 586 -11.88 -5.01 -17.37
C MET A 586 -13.16 -5.46 -18.07
N ARG A 587 -13.72 -6.62 -17.72
CA ARG A 587 -15.01 -7.14 -18.22
C ARG A 587 -15.12 -7.03 -19.75
N PHE A 588 -14.05 -7.42 -20.47
CA PHE A 588 -13.91 -7.33 -21.94
C PHE A 588 -13.90 -5.90 -22.52
N MET A 589 -13.79 -4.86 -21.69
CA MET A 589 -13.63 -3.48 -22.17
C MET A 589 -12.14 -3.15 -22.32
N ARG A 590 -11.53 -3.59 -23.43
CA ARG A 590 -10.11 -3.40 -23.74
C ARG A 590 -9.90 -3.41 -25.26
N ALA A 591 -8.70 -3.04 -25.74
CA ALA A 591 -8.36 -3.08 -27.15
C ALA A 591 -8.59 -4.49 -27.73
N TRP A 592 -9.13 -4.54 -28.96
CA TRP A 592 -9.63 -5.75 -29.62
C TRP A 592 -8.65 -6.95 -29.64
N PRO A 593 -7.32 -6.81 -29.69
CA PRO A 593 -6.42 -7.96 -29.71
C PRO A 593 -6.44 -8.76 -28.43
N PHE A 594 -6.52 -8.07 -27.28
CA PHE A 594 -6.61 -8.72 -25.97
C PHE A 594 -7.94 -9.46 -25.81
N ILE A 595 -9.02 -8.88 -26.35
CA ILE A 595 -10.35 -9.52 -26.37
C ILE A 595 -10.29 -10.78 -27.26
N LEU A 596 -9.70 -10.66 -28.46
CA LEU A 596 -9.54 -11.80 -29.36
C LEU A 596 -8.76 -12.95 -28.73
N TYR A 597 -7.66 -12.64 -28.05
CA TYR A 597 -6.86 -13.63 -27.29
C TYR A 597 -7.73 -14.39 -26.28
N VAL A 598 -8.50 -13.68 -25.47
CA VAL A 598 -9.39 -14.29 -24.46
C VAL A 598 -10.49 -15.14 -25.13
N VAL A 599 -11.09 -14.64 -26.21
CA VAL A 599 -12.12 -15.36 -26.96
C VAL A 599 -11.55 -16.66 -27.56
N VAL A 600 -10.33 -16.64 -28.10
CA VAL A 600 -9.67 -17.84 -28.62
C VAL A 600 -9.39 -18.85 -27.49
N LEU A 601 -8.97 -18.40 -26.31
CA LEU A 601 -8.76 -19.28 -25.15
C LEU A 601 -10.07 -19.89 -24.64
N LEU A 602 -11.14 -19.11 -24.57
CA LEU A 602 -12.46 -19.61 -24.19
C LEU A 602 -13.04 -20.56 -25.26
N GLY A 603 -12.83 -20.23 -26.55
CA GLY A 603 -13.17 -21.10 -27.67
C GLY A 603 -12.46 -22.47 -27.60
N ALA A 604 -11.16 -22.50 -27.34
CA ALA A 604 -10.44 -23.73 -27.08
C ALA A 604 -10.99 -24.46 -25.84
N GLY A 605 -11.42 -23.72 -24.83
CA GLY A 605 -12.08 -24.24 -23.63
C GLY A 605 -13.44 -24.91 -23.87
N LEU A 606 -14.15 -24.58 -24.95
CA LEU A 606 -15.39 -25.27 -25.34
C LEU A 606 -15.13 -26.73 -25.76
N PHE A 607 -13.99 -26.99 -26.39
CA PHE A 607 -13.59 -28.33 -26.88
C PHE A 607 -12.79 -29.12 -25.86
N ILE A 608 -11.94 -28.42 -25.04
CA ILE A 608 -11.10 -29.03 -24.01
C ILE A 608 -11.40 -28.33 -22.69
N GLU A 609 -12.07 -29.00 -21.78
CA GLU A 609 -12.45 -28.45 -20.49
C GLU A 609 -11.23 -27.85 -19.75
N ARG A 610 -11.33 -26.57 -19.34
CA ARG A 610 -10.27 -25.83 -18.67
C ARG A 610 -8.92 -25.76 -19.41
N PHE A 611 -8.95 -25.55 -20.73
CA PHE A 611 -7.77 -25.55 -21.61
C PHE A 611 -6.64 -24.65 -21.10
N TYR A 612 -6.93 -23.39 -20.79
CA TYR A 612 -5.94 -22.44 -20.27
C TYR A 612 -5.34 -22.90 -18.94
N CYS A 613 -6.19 -23.30 -17.98
CA CYS A 613 -5.75 -23.76 -16.67
C CYS A 613 -4.87 -25.02 -16.75
N ARG A 614 -5.08 -25.87 -17.77
CA ARG A 614 -4.30 -27.09 -17.98
C ARG A 614 -2.88 -26.82 -18.49
N TYR A 615 -2.73 -25.90 -19.46
CA TYR A 615 -1.54 -25.86 -20.31
C TYR A 615 -0.80 -24.53 -20.29
N VAL A 616 -1.47 -23.41 -19.99
CA VAL A 616 -0.92 -22.07 -20.18
C VAL A 616 -0.79 -21.28 -18.88
N CYS A 617 -1.62 -21.50 -17.88
CA CYS A 617 -1.72 -20.67 -16.68
C CYS A 617 -0.43 -20.67 -15.82
N PRO A 618 0.37 -19.58 -15.79
CA PRO A 618 1.59 -19.51 -14.98
C PRO A 618 1.30 -19.45 -13.48
N LEU A 619 0.22 -18.76 -13.05
CA LEU A 619 -0.19 -18.77 -11.64
C LEU A 619 -0.49 -20.18 -11.15
N GLY A 620 -1.17 -21.01 -11.98
CA GLY A 620 -1.44 -22.40 -11.65
C GLY A 620 -0.17 -23.23 -11.48
N ALA A 621 0.91 -22.93 -12.21
CA ALA A 621 2.23 -23.55 -12.05
C ALA A 621 2.89 -23.06 -10.74
N GLY A 622 2.86 -21.75 -10.45
CA GLY A 622 3.40 -21.17 -9.23
C GLY A 622 2.77 -21.77 -7.97
N LEU A 623 1.43 -21.89 -7.92
CA LEU A 623 0.71 -22.50 -6.80
C LEU A 623 0.95 -24.02 -6.65
N ALA A 624 1.42 -24.71 -7.70
CA ALA A 624 1.73 -26.14 -7.62
C ALA A 624 2.97 -26.44 -6.76
N LEU A 625 3.91 -25.50 -6.65
CA LEU A 625 5.14 -25.68 -5.86
C LEU A 625 4.84 -25.76 -4.35
N PRO A 626 4.20 -24.77 -3.71
CA PRO A 626 3.87 -24.82 -2.28
C PRO A 626 2.77 -25.84 -1.96
N ALA A 627 1.94 -26.23 -2.92
CA ALA A 627 0.92 -27.25 -2.72
C ALA A 627 1.46 -28.64 -2.40
N LYS A 628 2.76 -28.89 -2.61
CA LYS A 628 3.45 -30.11 -2.15
C LYS A 628 3.52 -30.22 -0.62
N LEU A 629 3.41 -29.10 0.10
CA LEU A 629 3.44 -29.03 1.55
C LEU A 629 2.10 -29.39 2.20
N LYS A 630 1.10 -29.82 1.42
CA LYS A 630 -0.20 -30.20 1.98
C LYS A 630 -0.08 -31.29 3.03
N VAL A 631 -0.81 -31.10 4.13
CA VAL A 631 -0.78 -32.01 5.30
C VAL A 631 -1.74 -33.17 5.14
N PHE A 632 -2.88 -32.99 4.47
CA PHE A 632 -3.94 -34.00 4.40
C PHE A 632 -4.22 -34.49 2.99
N ASP A 633 -4.42 -35.82 2.85
CA ASP A 633 -4.84 -36.48 1.61
C ASP A 633 -6.32 -36.84 1.63
N TRP A 634 -7.14 -35.92 1.14
CA TRP A 634 -8.61 -36.08 1.07
C TRP A 634 -9.09 -36.94 -0.10
N LEU A 635 -8.29 -37.08 -1.16
CA LEU A 635 -8.69 -37.75 -2.39
C LEU A 635 -8.35 -39.24 -2.31
N LYS A 636 -9.39 -40.05 -2.06
CA LYS A 636 -9.26 -41.50 -1.93
C LYS A 636 -9.39 -42.17 -3.31
N ARG A 637 -8.66 -43.26 -3.52
CA ARG A 637 -8.77 -44.12 -4.73
C ARG A 637 -8.85 -45.56 -4.30
N ARG A 638 -9.58 -46.34 -5.11
CA ARG A 638 -9.70 -47.82 -4.88
C ARG A 638 -8.55 -48.53 -5.58
N PRO A 639 -8.10 -49.72 -5.12
CA PRO A 639 -7.02 -50.46 -5.77
C PRO A 639 -7.33 -50.86 -7.23
N GLN A 640 -8.61 -50.99 -7.57
CA GLN A 640 -9.10 -51.33 -8.92
C GLN A 640 -9.04 -50.14 -9.91
N CYS A 641 -8.89 -48.88 -9.38
CA CYS A 641 -8.83 -47.71 -10.23
C CYS A 641 -7.50 -47.68 -11.01
N GLY A 642 -7.60 -47.49 -12.32
CA GLY A 642 -6.44 -47.50 -13.25
C GLY A 642 -6.17 -48.90 -13.83
N ARG A 643 -6.45 -49.96 -13.11
CA ARG A 643 -6.26 -51.33 -13.57
C ARG A 643 -7.50 -51.87 -14.32
N GLU A 644 -8.63 -51.90 -13.61
CA GLU A 644 -9.88 -52.42 -14.15
C GLU A 644 -10.82 -51.34 -14.71
N CYS A 645 -10.64 -50.08 -14.27
CA CYS A 645 -11.53 -48.99 -14.64
C CYS A 645 -10.79 -47.67 -14.78
N ARG A 646 -10.93 -47.02 -15.93
CA ARG A 646 -10.33 -45.70 -16.26
C ARG A 646 -11.38 -44.58 -16.41
N LEU A 647 -12.60 -44.79 -15.95
CA LEU A 647 -13.69 -43.80 -16.11
C LEU A 647 -13.38 -42.45 -15.48
N CYS A 648 -12.83 -42.45 -14.29
CA CYS A 648 -12.49 -41.19 -13.61
C CYS A 648 -11.38 -40.42 -14.31
N GLU A 649 -10.43 -41.07 -14.97
CA GLU A 649 -9.38 -40.46 -15.82
C GLU A 649 -10.02 -39.69 -16.97
N THR A 650 -10.91 -40.37 -17.74
CA THR A 650 -11.56 -39.78 -18.91
C THR A 650 -12.52 -38.64 -18.54
N LYS A 651 -13.09 -38.65 -17.32
CA LYS A 651 -14.03 -37.63 -16.82
C LYS A 651 -13.34 -36.51 -16.02
N CYS A 652 -12.01 -36.57 -15.81
CA CYS A 652 -11.27 -35.56 -15.10
C CYS A 652 -11.17 -34.24 -15.92
N PRO A 653 -11.67 -33.10 -15.42
CA PRO A 653 -11.72 -31.84 -16.19
C PRO A 653 -10.36 -31.30 -16.55
N VAL A 654 -9.31 -31.65 -15.80
CA VAL A 654 -7.94 -31.19 -15.99
C VAL A 654 -6.96 -32.32 -16.36
N GLY A 655 -7.44 -33.58 -16.47
CA GLY A 655 -6.58 -34.72 -16.78
C GLY A 655 -5.56 -35.03 -15.68
N ALA A 656 -5.85 -34.72 -14.42
CA ALA A 656 -4.91 -34.93 -13.31
C ALA A 656 -4.82 -36.39 -12.83
N ILE A 657 -5.47 -37.32 -13.49
CA ILE A 657 -5.45 -38.75 -13.13
C ILE A 657 -4.69 -39.50 -14.22
N ASP A 658 -3.60 -40.19 -13.85
CA ASP A 658 -2.80 -40.96 -14.75
C ASP A 658 -3.48 -42.28 -15.18
N PRO A 659 -2.99 -42.95 -16.22
CA PRO A 659 -3.53 -44.24 -16.64
C PRO A 659 -3.53 -45.34 -15.58
N LEU A 660 -2.64 -45.21 -14.57
CA LEU A 660 -2.56 -46.13 -13.42
C LEU A 660 -3.57 -45.79 -12.32
N GLY A 661 -4.36 -44.74 -12.50
CA GLY A 661 -5.40 -44.30 -11.56
C GLY A 661 -4.88 -43.42 -10.43
N ARG A 662 -3.63 -42.95 -10.45
CA ARG A 662 -3.05 -42.06 -9.45
C ARG A 662 -3.46 -40.62 -9.73
N ILE A 663 -3.70 -39.84 -8.68
CA ILE A 663 -4.03 -38.43 -8.81
C ILE A 663 -2.77 -37.60 -8.67
N ASN A 664 -2.42 -36.85 -9.71
CA ASN A 664 -1.36 -35.85 -9.64
C ASN A 664 -1.87 -34.63 -8.86
N ALA A 665 -1.36 -34.45 -7.63
CA ALA A 665 -1.76 -33.36 -6.74
C ALA A 665 -1.41 -31.98 -7.33
N ASN A 666 -0.32 -31.88 -8.12
CA ASN A 666 0.10 -30.63 -8.74
C ASN A 666 -0.85 -30.17 -9.86
N GLU A 667 -1.60 -31.10 -10.47
CA GLU A 667 -2.54 -30.80 -11.55
C GLU A 667 -4.01 -30.81 -11.10
N CYS A 668 -4.30 -31.38 -9.95
CA CYS A 668 -5.65 -31.50 -9.44
C CYS A 668 -6.22 -30.14 -9.02
N VAL A 669 -7.43 -29.83 -9.47
CA VAL A 669 -8.20 -28.62 -9.10
C VAL A 669 -9.29 -28.89 -8.07
N LEU A 670 -9.23 -29.99 -7.36
CA LEU A 670 -10.17 -30.37 -6.29
C LEU A 670 -11.65 -30.25 -6.70
N CYS A 671 -11.98 -30.61 -7.93
CA CYS A 671 -13.37 -30.58 -8.42
C CYS A 671 -14.23 -31.71 -7.86
N LEU A 672 -13.64 -32.69 -7.19
CA LEU A 672 -14.24 -33.89 -6.57
C LEU A 672 -15.12 -34.76 -7.48
N ARG A 673 -15.10 -34.49 -8.80
CA ARG A 673 -15.89 -35.30 -9.77
C ARG A 673 -15.52 -36.79 -9.70
N CYS A 674 -14.24 -37.11 -9.52
CA CYS A 674 -13.77 -38.47 -9.33
C CYS A 674 -14.29 -39.10 -8.02
N GLN A 675 -14.43 -38.35 -6.95
CA GLN A 675 -14.96 -38.81 -5.67
C GLN A 675 -16.49 -39.06 -5.78
N THR A 676 -17.20 -38.17 -6.47
CA THR A 676 -18.62 -38.34 -6.72
C THR A 676 -18.89 -39.62 -7.55
N ILE A 677 -18.15 -39.80 -8.66
CA ILE A 677 -18.25 -41.03 -9.49
C ILE A 677 -17.93 -42.28 -8.65
N MET A 678 -16.90 -42.22 -7.82
CA MET A 678 -16.46 -43.34 -7.00
C MET A 678 -17.52 -43.75 -5.95
N ASN A 679 -18.36 -42.83 -5.48
CA ASN A 679 -19.40 -43.08 -4.49
C ASN A 679 -20.81 -43.31 -5.09
N ASP A 680 -20.94 -43.27 -6.41
CA ASP A 680 -22.20 -43.48 -7.10
C ASP A 680 -22.30 -44.91 -7.65
N ASP A 681 -23.21 -45.71 -7.08
CA ASP A 681 -23.42 -47.12 -7.44
C ASP A 681 -23.91 -47.30 -8.88
N ASN A 682 -24.57 -46.29 -9.45
CA ASN A 682 -25.04 -46.29 -10.82
C ASN A 682 -23.96 -45.97 -11.85
N THR A 683 -22.94 -45.19 -11.45
CA THR A 683 -21.92 -44.70 -12.38
C THR A 683 -20.59 -45.45 -12.23
N CYS A 684 -20.20 -45.87 -11.02
CA CYS A 684 -18.93 -46.54 -10.77
C CYS A 684 -19.02 -48.03 -11.25
N PRO A 685 -18.21 -48.43 -12.27
CA PRO A 685 -18.25 -49.81 -12.77
C PRO A 685 -17.92 -50.88 -11.72
N VAL A 686 -17.04 -50.51 -10.75
CA VAL A 686 -16.64 -51.42 -9.66
C VAL A 686 -17.78 -51.65 -8.69
N LEU A 687 -18.52 -50.57 -8.30
CA LEU A 687 -19.70 -50.71 -7.44
C LEU A 687 -20.85 -51.42 -8.16
N LYS A 688 -21.07 -51.06 -9.42
CA LYS A 688 -22.11 -51.69 -10.25
C LYS A 688 -21.90 -53.20 -10.44
N ARG A 689 -20.66 -53.67 -10.49
CA ARG A 689 -20.33 -55.08 -10.48
C ARG A 689 -20.62 -55.73 -9.13
N ARG A 690 -20.31 -55.05 -8.02
CA ARG A 690 -20.61 -55.56 -6.67
C ARG A 690 -22.10 -55.65 -6.35
N SER A 691 -22.89 -54.67 -6.83
CA SER A 691 -24.35 -54.70 -6.61
C SER A 691 -25.09 -55.74 -7.47
N ARG A 692 -24.50 -56.15 -8.60
CA ARG A 692 -25.05 -57.19 -9.49
C ARG A 692 -24.69 -58.62 -9.12
N GLY A 693 -23.56 -58.78 -8.39
CA GLY A 693 -23.21 -60.05 -7.77
C GLY A 693 -23.94 -60.16 -6.44
N GLY A 694 -25.02 -60.97 -6.39
CA GLY A 694 -25.84 -61.19 -5.17
C GLY A 694 -25.05 -61.62 -3.93
N PRO A 695 -25.73 -61.93 -2.81
CA PRO A 695 -25.09 -62.10 -1.48
C PRO A 695 -24.01 -63.17 -1.53
N ALA A 696 -22.89 -62.89 -0.87
CA ALA A 696 -21.67 -63.68 -0.82
C ALA A 696 -21.92 -65.17 -0.64
N GLY A 697 -21.98 -65.89 -1.74
CA GLY A 697 -21.85 -67.35 -1.82
C GLY A 697 -20.47 -67.64 -2.38
N GLY A 698 -19.63 -68.25 -1.55
CA GLY A 698 -18.47 -69.07 -1.85
C GLY A 698 -17.44 -68.64 -2.87
N GLY A 699 -16.20 -68.55 -2.42
CA GLY A 699 -14.95 -68.43 -3.16
C GLY A 699 -14.96 -68.85 -4.64
N GLY A 700 -14.94 -67.84 -5.48
CA GLY A 700 -14.50 -67.96 -6.87
C GLY A 700 -13.25 -67.08 -7.05
N GLY A 701 -12.09 -67.66 -6.85
CA GLY A 701 -10.85 -67.00 -7.18
C GLY A 701 -10.88 -66.62 -8.66
N PHE A 702 -10.77 -65.32 -8.95
CA PHE A 702 -10.44 -64.87 -10.28
C PHE A 702 -8.98 -65.28 -10.57
N ASN A 703 -8.83 -66.39 -11.31
CA ASN A 703 -7.61 -66.70 -12.01
C ASN A 703 -7.41 -65.63 -13.11
N ALA A 704 -6.80 -64.51 -12.77
CA ALA A 704 -6.19 -63.69 -13.77
C ALA A 704 -4.93 -64.46 -14.28
N PRO A 705 -4.69 -64.55 -15.58
CA PRO A 705 -3.48 -65.14 -16.09
C PRO A 705 -2.28 -64.39 -15.49
N PRO A 706 -1.18 -65.12 -15.12
CA PRO A 706 -0.01 -64.48 -14.54
C PRO A 706 0.56 -63.46 -15.54
N ILE A 707 0.77 -62.26 -15.07
CA ILE A 707 1.44 -61.21 -15.84
C ILE A 707 2.84 -61.67 -16.12
N PRO A 708 3.33 -61.72 -17.37
CA PRO A 708 4.72 -62.05 -17.65
C PRO A 708 5.65 -61.07 -16.93
N PRO A 709 6.70 -61.52 -16.32
CA PRO A 709 7.67 -60.66 -15.61
C PRO A 709 8.27 -59.65 -16.59
N VAL A 710 8.31 -58.39 -16.14
CA VAL A 710 9.00 -57.33 -16.86
C VAL A 710 10.52 -57.66 -16.82
N PRO A 711 11.24 -57.72 -17.95
CA PRO A 711 12.67 -57.98 -17.96
C PRO A 711 13.37 -56.88 -17.19
N GLY A 712 14.11 -57.26 -16.13
CA GLY A 712 14.94 -56.31 -15.36
C GLY A 712 14.56 -56.07 -13.90
N SER A 713 13.51 -56.72 -13.33
CA SER A 713 13.25 -56.64 -11.89
C SER A 713 13.91 -57.79 -11.14
N PRO A 714 14.63 -57.57 -10.02
CA PRO A 714 15.19 -58.63 -9.19
C PRO A 714 14.08 -59.48 -8.56
N ALA A 715 14.27 -60.78 -8.53
CA ALA A 715 13.36 -61.77 -8.00
C ALA A 715 13.11 -61.56 -6.48
N PRO A 716 11.86 -61.76 -5.97
CA PRO A 716 11.64 -61.79 -4.55
C PRO A 716 12.23 -63.05 -3.94
N VAL A 717 13.03 -62.88 -2.89
CA VAL A 717 13.58 -63.99 -2.10
C VAL A 717 12.43 -64.69 -1.37
N SER A 718 12.19 -65.95 -1.71
CA SER A 718 11.30 -66.86 -1.02
C SER A 718 12.02 -67.44 0.19
N GLY A 719 11.41 -67.35 1.36
CA GLY A 719 11.76 -68.21 2.47
C GLY A 719 11.82 -67.55 3.84
N ALA A 720 10.72 -67.61 4.54
CA ALA A 720 10.70 -67.88 6.00
C ALA A 720 9.28 -68.33 6.39
N GLN A 721 9.19 -69.62 6.70
CA GLN A 721 8.06 -70.27 7.31
C GLN A 721 7.83 -69.77 8.73
N HIS A 722 6.63 -69.39 9.11
CA HIS A 722 6.20 -69.26 10.49
C HIS A 722 5.81 -70.63 11.05
N PRO A 723 6.26 -71.02 12.25
CA PRO A 723 5.63 -72.05 13.04
C PRO A 723 4.64 -71.41 14.06
N ALA A 724 3.64 -72.24 14.36
CA ALA A 724 2.48 -71.93 15.20
C ALA A 724 2.78 -71.81 16.69
N SER A 725 1.87 -71.03 17.31
CA SER A 725 1.44 -70.96 18.70
C SER A 725 1.83 -72.11 19.70
N VAL A 726 2.33 -71.72 20.88
CA VAL A 726 2.03 -72.38 22.19
C VAL A 726 2.01 -71.34 23.31
N HIS A 727 1.01 -71.51 24.19
CA HIS A 727 0.72 -70.74 25.41
C HIS A 727 1.76 -70.82 26.54
N ALA A 728 1.75 -69.83 27.39
CA ALA A 728 1.67 -69.78 28.84
C ALA A 728 2.77 -69.06 29.62
N ALA A 729 2.28 -68.11 30.38
CA ALA A 729 2.57 -67.82 31.78
C ALA A 729 4.00 -67.47 32.30
N GLY A 730 4.07 -66.36 33.01
CA GLY A 730 5.02 -66.17 34.13
C GLY A 730 5.77 -64.84 34.13
N ALA A 731 5.33 -63.88 34.93
CA ALA A 731 6.16 -62.82 35.52
C ALA A 731 7.05 -63.47 36.66
N PRO A 732 8.06 -62.82 37.26
CA PRO A 732 8.29 -61.42 37.49
C PRO A 732 9.79 -60.97 37.56
N ALA A 733 9.96 -59.68 37.90
CA ALA A 733 11.06 -59.05 38.64
C ALA A 733 12.08 -58.18 37.87
N GLU A 734 12.01 -56.91 38.20
CA GLU A 734 13.10 -55.91 38.20
C GLU A 734 14.34 -56.40 39.00
N PRO A 735 15.55 -55.78 38.93
CA PRO A 735 15.78 -54.35 39.10
C PRO A 735 17.05 -53.73 38.46
N ALA A 736 17.09 -52.39 38.60
CA ALA A 736 18.26 -51.55 38.94
C ALA A 736 19.11 -50.90 37.87
N THR A 737 18.91 -49.57 37.84
CA THR A 737 19.92 -48.48 37.86
C THR A 737 21.11 -48.45 36.92
N ARG A 738 21.21 -47.41 36.12
CA ARG A 738 22.36 -46.48 36.11
C ARG A 738 22.07 -45.15 35.42
N SER A 739 22.25 -44.11 36.17
CA SER A 739 22.67 -42.74 36.01
C SER A 739 23.42 -42.42 34.69
N ALA A 740 22.99 -41.35 33.98
CA ALA A 740 23.87 -40.51 33.21
C ALA A 740 23.38 -39.06 33.20
N ALA A 741 24.33 -38.14 33.36
CA ALA A 741 24.23 -36.73 33.69
C ALA A 741 23.72 -35.82 32.55
N PRO A 742 23.30 -34.57 32.86
CA PRO A 742 22.77 -33.60 31.88
C PRO A 742 23.89 -32.80 31.15
N PRO A 743 23.64 -32.26 29.96
CA PRO A 743 24.56 -31.37 29.30
C PRO A 743 24.46 -29.91 29.79
N PRO A 744 25.52 -29.11 29.59
CA PRO A 744 25.70 -27.83 30.29
C PRO A 744 24.93 -26.66 29.65
N ALA A 745 24.60 -25.71 30.54
CA ALA A 745 24.00 -24.42 30.25
C ALA A 745 24.97 -23.50 29.48
N PHE A 746 24.49 -22.80 28.44
CA PHE A 746 25.18 -21.67 27.84
C PHE A 746 24.71 -20.35 28.47
N LEU A 747 25.70 -19.63 28.98
CA LEU A 747 25.63 -18.31 29.61
C LEU A 747 25.16 -17.23 28.66
N SER A 748 24.26 -16.43 29.16
CA SER A 748 23.92 -15.10 28.66
C SER A 748 25.08 -14.13 28.92
N GLN A 749 25.56 -13.45 27.90
CA GLN A 749 26.30 -12.18 28.07
C GLN A 749 25.47 -11.01 27.54
N GLN A 750 25.08 -10.15 28.47
CA GLN A 750 24.70 -8.78 28.22
C GLN A 750 25.96 -8.00 27.79
N VAL A 751 25.82 -7.19 26.74
CA VAL A 751 26.72 -6.05 26.51
C VAL A 751 25.84 -4.83 26.25
N THR A 752 25.95 -3.90 27.19
CA THR A 752 25.56 -2.49 27.14
C THR A 752 26.52 -1.69 26.25
N SER A 753 26.01 -0.93 25.31
CA SER A 753 26.35 0.48 25.05
C SER A 753 25.51 1.00 23.88
#